data_11225bfcc94c9f498093420c37222cd5
#
_entry.id   11225bfcc94c9f498093420c37222cd5
#
_cell.length_a   1.000
_cell.length_b   1.000
_cell.length_c   1.000
_cell.angle_alpha   90.00
_cell.angle_beta   90.00
_cell.angle_gamma   90.00
#
_symmetry.space_group_name_H-M   'P 1'
#
loop_
_entity.id
_entity.type
_entity.pdbx_description
1 polymer ?
#
loop_
_entity_poly.entity_id
_entity_poly.type
_entity_poly.pdbx_seq_one_letter_code
_entity_poly.pdbx_strand_id
1 'polypeptide(L)'
;MRRLRHTPARTTTTVPVFANPSGRRWRWVRAVLLSLLVVAVATAVVAVPRVLAPPALAGAAAPGGPTIEEVGNDAPVIGSGPLVRVVRLLRVGGATYGQEPFTGQVVSQLAGDDLETAGDAGYALQRYGYGPGVHRTITLTFDDGPNPVWTPKLLDLLSRNNVPATFFVTGSQTAKYPEIMQRIVREGHALGNHTLTHIDVSDTTAFRQQLEMSLADRITRAQTGQGANFFRLPYEGDDEESTRGDTLGILRAQQAGYVIASHDFDTLDWAHAGGSADDIESPPFGEQDNITMLLHDAGGDRAATLAYVERIVGEARAAGYTFTTMPQSQPEIEGATAAAEPALWDRMALWTAEALFVLPPELLYGLFVLALVTMLGFGLFNAVLAVARARWRTRPVNTSREPVTVLIAAYNEERVIARTLEYLLRSEHPIGEILVVDDGSTDGTSAEVRAVADRDPRVRLIRQDNAGKWAALNRGFAAARHEFVVTLDADTLFTPQTVGRLVEQFHSSRVGAVAGVIKVGNYSTNVITRWQALEYVTQIGLERAAGALLNAVMVVPGACAAWRRTAVLEAGGYNDSTLAEDCELTLALHQHGWRVEQADEAIAWTEAPETLDALLKQRVRWMYGTIQAVWQHRNMLFRPRYGWLGMLVMPMTALTITVPMLFTPLIALGILQTLSAQGPLALGLYFLAFALVYGLLAAIAVRLLHERAEHLLMVPVYRLIYEPLRVYLLYASLGTALRGVRLGWGKLTRTAHMDEVATATVRDAAPAPTPAREPVGVGS
;
A
#
# COMPACT_ATOMS: atom_id res chain seq x y z
N MET A 1 -37.78 -47.08 -24.68
CA MET A 1 -36.88 -47.87 -23.81
C MET A 1 -35.50 -47.95 -24.43
N ARG A 2 -34.60 -47.02 -24.10
CA ARG A 2 -33.17 -47.10 -24.44
C ARG A 2 -32.42 -47.46 -23.15
N ARG A 3 -31.79 -48.62 -23.10
CA ARG A 3 -30.96 -49.08 -21.98
C ARG A 3 -29.77 -48.12 -21.80
N LEU A 4 -29.73 -47.40 -20.71
CA LEU A 4 -28.56 -46.68 -20.24
C LEU A 4 -27.49 -47.69 -19.83
N ARG A 5 -26.39 -47.76 -20.56
CA ARG A 5 -25.20 -48.51 -20.16
C ARG A 5 -24.55 -47.81 -19.01
N HIS A 6 -24.51 -48.43 -17.84
CA HIS A 6 -23.66 -48.03 -16.73
C HIS A 6 -22.19 -48.14 -17.16
N THR A 7 -21.56 -47.00 -17.42
CA THR A 7 -20.11 -46.92 -17.46
C THR A 7 -19.63 -46.84 -16.02
N PRO A 8 -18.70 -47.69 -15.55
CA PRO A 8 -18.15 -47.57 -14.20
C PRO A 8 -17.41 -46.22 -14.08
N ALA A 9 -17.64 -45.48 -12.99
CA ALA A 9 -16.96 -44.25 -12.67
C ALA A 9 -15.44 -44.51 -12.70
N ARG A 10 -14.75 -43.93 -13.65
CA ARG A 10 -13.29 -43.84 -13.61
C ARG A 10 -12.93 -43.03 -12.39
N THR A 11 -12.28 -43.67 -11.41
CA THR A 11 -11.52 -43.00 -10.37
C THR A 11 -10.32 -42.30 -11.01
N THR A 12 -10.57 -41.20 -11.71
CA THR A 12 -9.51 -40.29 -12.12
C THR A 12 -9.19 -39.45 -10.91
N THR A 13 -8.08 -39.78 -10.23
CA THR A 13 -7.46 -38.84 -9.30
C THR A 13 -7.23 -37.54 -10.05
N THR A 14 -8.06 -36.54 -9.77
CA THR A 14 -7.93 -35.21 -10.38
C THR A 14 -6.63 -34.60 -9.89
N VAL A 15 -5.80 -34.09 -10.80
CA VAL A 15 -4.58 -33.39 -10.40
C VAL A 15 -4.99 -32.06 -9.79
N PRO A 16 -4.64 -31.77 -8.54
CA PRO A 16 -5.01 -30.51 -7.92
C PRO A 16 -4.58 -29.30 -8.76
N VAL A 17 -5.45 -28.31 -8.83
CA VAL A 17 -5.17 -27.03 -9.53
C VAL A 17 -3.87 -26.44 -8.97
N PHE A 18 -2.98 -25.99 -9.86
CA PHE A 18 -1.63 -25.53 -9.56
C PHE A 18 -0.63 -26.59 -9.06
N ALA A 19 -0.98 -27.87 -8.95
CA ALA A 19 0.01 -28.88 -8.62
C ALA A 19 1.16 -28.90 -9.64
N ASN A 20 2.38 -28.91 -9.14
CA ASN A 20 3.59 -28.98 -9.96
C ASN A 20 4.57 -30.00 -9.36
N PRO A 21 4.29 -31.31 -9.50
CA PRO A 21 5.11 -32.37 -8.90
C PRO A 21 6.59 -32.32 -9.30
N SER A 22 6.87 -31.82 -10.52
CA SER A 22 8.23 -31.68 -11.03
C SER A 22 9.00 -30.48 -10.46
N GLY A 23 8.34 -29.57 -9.77
CA GLY A 23 8.90 -28.29 -9.27
C GLY A 23 9.42 -27.35 -10.38
N ARG A 24 9.19 -27.68 -11.66
CA ARG A 24 9.72 -26.90 -12.80
C ARG A 24 9.27 -25.45 -12.75
N ARG A 25 7.98 -25.17 -12.45
CA ARG A 25 7.45 -23.80 -12.37
C ARG A 25 8.22 -22.97 -11.34
N TRP A 26 8.42 -23.49 -10.14
CA TRP A 26 9.14 -22.81 -9.09
C TRP A 26 10.63 -22.61 -9.43
N ARG A 27 11.26 -23.57 -10.06
CA ARG A 27 12.64 -23.42 -10.57
C ARG A 27 12.72 -22.31 -11.63
N TRP A 28 11.74 -22.23 -12.54
CA TRP A 28 11.66 -21.15 -13.53
C TRP A 28 11.45 -19.78 -12.86
N VAL A 29 10.49 -19.67 -11.94
CA VAL A 29 10.26 -18.41 -11.19
C VAL A 29 11.53 -17.99 -10.44
N ARG A 30 12.19 -18.92 -9.73
CA ARG A 30 13.46 -18.62 -9.06
C ARG A 30 14.56 -18.22 -10.04
N ALA A 31 14.69 -18.90 -11.16
CA ALA A 31 15.69 -18.56 -12.19
C ALA A 31 15.44 -17.15 -12.75
N VAL A 32 14.18 -16.80 -13.06
CA VAL A 32 13.82 -15.45 -13.52
C VAL A 32 14.09 -14.40 -12.44
N LEU A 33 13.68 -14.64 -11.19
CA LEU A 33 13.94 -13.71 -10.10
C LEU A 33 15.44 -13.53 -9.83
N LEU A 34 16.22 -14.63 -9.85
CA LEU A 34 17.67 -14.56 -9.71
C LEU A 34 18.33 -13.85 -10.90
N SER A 35 17.86 -14.09 -12.12
CA SER A 35 18.36 -13.38 -13.30
C SER A 35 18.06 -11.89 -13.21
N LEU A 36 16.85 -11.50 -12.81
CA LEU A 36 16.49 -10.10 -12.59
C LEU A 36 17.33 -9.47 -11.49
N LEU A 37 17.57 -10.19 -10.40
CA LEU A 37 18.44 -9.73 -9.32
C LEU A 37 19.88 -9.55 -9.80
N VAL A 38 20.42 -10.53 -10.55
CA VAL A 38 21.78 -10.44 -11.13
C VAL A 38 21.89 -9.26 -12.09
N VAL A 39 20.90 -9.06 -12.96
CA VAL A 39 20.85 -7.90 -13.86
C VAL A 39 20.77 -6.60 -13.06
N ALA A 40 19.90 -6.52 -12.04
CA ALA A 40 19.80 -5.35 -11.20
C ALA A 40 21.11 -5.03 -10.46
N VAL A 41 21.76 -6.05 -9.88
CA VAL A 41 23.05 -5.89 -9.21
C VAL A 41 24.14 -5.49 -10.21
N ALA A 42 24.23 -6.15 -11.38
CA ALA A 42 25.20 -5.82 -12.41
C ALA A 42 24.98 -4.38 -12.93
N THR A 43 23.73 -3.98 -13.14
CA THR A 43 23.39 -2.60 -13.51
C THR A 43 23.80 -1.63 -12.42
N ALA A 44 23.51 -1.93 -11.15
CA ALA A 44 23.90 -1.09 -10.01
C ALA A 44 25.43 -0.96 -9.91
N VAL A 45 26.17 -2.05 -10.03
CA VAL A 45 27.65 -2.05 -9.98
C VAL A 45 28.26 -1.17 -11.09
N VAL A 46 27.65 -1.12 -12.25
CA VAL A 46 28.13 -0.30 -13.38
C VAL A 46 27.60 1.12 -13.32
N ALA A 47 26.32 1.30 -12.98
CA ALA A 47 25.65 2.60 -13.03
C ALA A 47 25.98 3.47 -11.80
N VAL A 48 25.98 2.89 -10.60
CA VAL A 48 26.18 3.66 -9.37
C VAL A 48 27.50 4.44 -9.37
N PRO A 49 28.68 3.85 -9.66
CA PRO A 49 29.92 4.62 -9.70
C PRO A 49 29.93 5.71 -10.76
N ARG A 50 29.23 5.51 -11.90
CA ARG A 50 29.19 6.49 -12.99
C ARG A 50 28.18 7.60 -12.74
N VAL A 51 27.09 7.32 -12.07
CA VAL A 51 26.12 8.34 -11.63
C VAL A 51 26.69 9.16 -10.49
N LEU A 52 27.44 8.54 -9.59
CA LEU A 52 28.10 9.19 -8.47
C LEU A 52 29.37 9.94 -8.85
N ALA A 53 30.05 9.54 -9.95
CA ALA A 53 31.17 10.32 -10.42
C ALA A 53 30.71 11.75 -10.70
N PRO A 54 31.33 12.79 -10.13
CA PRO A 54 30.99 14.16 -10.48
C PRO A 54 31.09 14.31 -12.00
N PRO A 55 30.17 15.05 -12.62
CA PRO A 55 30.33 15.41 -14.02
C PRO A 55 31.69 16.09 -14.15
N ALA A 56 32.37 15.87 -15.26
CA ALA A 56 33.71 16.46 -15.48
C ALA A 56 33.55 18.00 -15.49
N LEU A 57 33.71 18.61 -14.34
CA LEU A 57 33.77 20.05 -14.17
C LEU A 57 35.20 20.48 -14.50
N ALA A 58 35.35 21.58 -15.20
CA ALA A 58 36.63 22.19 -15.44
C ALA A 58 37.24 22.60 -14.08
N GLY A 59 38.33 21.96 -13.67
CA GLY A 59 38.95 22.22 -12.37
C GLY A 59 38.84 21.08 -11.33
N ALA A 60 38.16 19.97 -11.66
CA ALA A 60 38.15 18.81 -10.76
C ALA A 60 39.58 18.31 -10.47
N ALA A 61 39.93 18.22 -9.18
CA ALA A 61 41.26 17.85 -8.73
C ALA A 61 41.58 16.37 -8.97
N ALA A 62 42.83 16.09 -9.26
CA ALA A 62 43.35 14.72 -9.30
C ALA A 62 43.24 14.05 -7.91
N PRO A 63 43.03 12.74 -7.79
CA PRO A 63 43.01 12.04 -6.51
C PRO A 63 44.38 12.19 -5.80
N GLY A 64 44.38 12.78 -4.60
CA GLY A 64 45.61 12.96 -3.80
C GLY A 64 45.67 14.28 -3.00
N GLY A 65 44.55 14.98 -2.82
CA GLY A 65 44.47 16.18 -1.96
C GLY A 65 44.60 15.88 -0.46
N PRO A 66 44.62 16.92 0.38
CA PRO A 66 44.76 16.81 1.83
C PRO A 66 43.64 15.96 2.42
N THR A 67 43.96 15.18 3.42
CA THR A 67 42.98 14.43 4.17
C THR A 67 42.13 15.42 5.00
N ILE A 68 40.86 15.13 5.09
CA ILE A 68 39.86 15.89 5.85
C ILE A 68 40.24 16.09 7.34
N GLU A 69 41.13 15.24 7.87
CA GLU A 69 41.61 15.29 9.25
C GLU A 69 42.62 16.46 9.52
N GLU A 70 43.17 17.06 8.49
CA GLU A 70 44.11 18.17 8.59
C GLU A 70 43.45 19.54 8.76
N VAL A 71 42.14 19.66 8.41
CA VAL A 71 41.36 20.89 8.59
C VAL A 71 40.87 20.98 10.02
N GLY A 72 41.33 21.98 10.78
CA GLY A 72 40.95 22.19 12.19
C GLY A 72 39.42 22.39 12.41
N ASN A 73 39.04 22.54 13.68
CA ASN A 73 37.61 22.63 14.03
C ASN A 73 36.95 23.95 13.59
N ASP A 74 37.67 25.06 13.55
CA ASP A 74 37.14 26.39 13.23
C ASP A 74 38.12 27.08 12.28
N ALA A 75 37.77 27.16 11.00
CA ALA A 75 38.58 27.86 10.02
C ALA A 75 38.16 29.35 10.01
N PRO A 76 39.13 30.29 10.25
CA PRO A 76 38.83 31.70 10.19
C PRO A 76 38.36 32.12 8.79
N VAL A 77 37.36 33.02 8.73
CA VAL A 77 36.88 33.60 7.47
C VAL A 77 37.71 34.84 7.14
N ILE A 78 38.30 34.89 5.94
CA ILE A 78 39.15 35.98 5.45
C ILE A 78 38.68 36.50 4.10
N GLY A 79 38.97 37.75 3.79
CA GLY A 79 38.59 38.37 2.53
C GLY A 79 37.12 38.80 2.48
N SER A 80 36.66 39.19 1.30
CA SER A 80 35.31 39.61 1.03
C SER A 80 34.88 39.21 -0.38
N GLY A 81 33.56 39.03 -0.57
CA GLY A 81 32.98 38.72 -1.87
C GLY A 81 32.01 37.53 -1.82
N PRO A 82 31.31 37.27 -2.93
CA PRO A 82 30.19 36.33 -2.99
C PRO A 82 30.64 34.86 -3.25
N LEU A 83 31.90 34.58 -3.35
CA LEU A 83 32.44 33.23 -3.52
C LEU A 83 33.27 32.84 -2.32
N VAL A 84 33.26 31.54 -1.99
CA VAL A 84 33.95 30.98 -0.86
C VAL A 84 34.83 29.82 -1.33
N ARG A 85 36.03 29.69 -0.76
CA ARG A 85 36.90 28.51 -0.92
C ARG A 85 37.70 28.25 0.35
N VAL A 86 38.04 26.99 0.56
CA VAL A 86 39.01 26.60 1.57
C VAL A 86 40.41 26.84 1.00
N VAL A 87 41.27 27.53 1.73
CA VAL A 87 42.67 27.73 1.39
C VAL A 87 43.58 27.20 2.49
N ARG A 88 44.72 26.61 2.11
CA ARG A 88 45.79 26.30 3.03
C ARG A 88 46.67 27.53 3.22
N LEU A 89 46.97 27.86 4.47
CA LEU A 89 47.84 29.01 4.76
C LEU A 89 49.29 28.62 4.75
N LEU A 90 50.02 29.13 3.75
CA LEU A 90 51.44 28.88 3.56
C LEU A 90 52.28 30.10 3.99
N ARG A 91 53.15 29.93 4.98
CA ARG A 91 54.03 31.00 5.50
C ARG A 91 55.42 30.85 4.95
N VAL A 92 55.86 31.80 4.14
CA VAL A 92 57.18 31.79 3.49
C VAL A 92 57.79 33.19 3.54
N GLY A 93 59.00 33.32 4.09
CA GLY A 93 59.78 34.57 4.06
C GLY A 93 59.13 35.76 4.75
N GLY A 94 58.25 35.50 5.75
CA GLY A 94 57.55 36.55 6.48
C GLY A 94 56.23 37.00 5.83
N ALA A 95 55.83 36.38 4.71
CA ALA A 95 54.53 36.57 4.06
C ALA A 95 53.67 35.32 4.23
N THR A 96 52.35 35.50 4.31
CA THR A 96 51.37 34.42 4.35
C THR A 96 50.58 34.42 3.03
N TYR A 97 50.46 33.23 2.45
CA TYR A 97 49.75 33.02 1.17
C TYR A 97 48.59 32.02 1.38
N GLY A 98 47.51 32.27 0.71
CA GLY A 98 46.41 31.30 0.53
C GLY A 98 46.78 30.40 -0.67
N GLN A 99 46.79 29.10 -0.41
CA GLN A 99 47.09 28.07 -1.42
C GLN A 99 45.83 27.19 -1.61
N GLU A 100 45.44 26.98 -2.84
CA GLU A 100 44.35 26.03 -3.16
C GLU A 100 44.79 24.61 -2.76
N PRO A 101 44.03 23.88 -1.91
CA PRO A 101 44.50 22.65 -1.27
C PRO A 101 44.76 21.49 -2.21
N PHE A 102 44.08 21.44 -3.35
CA PHE A 102 44.13 20.30 -4.28
C PHE A 102 45.12 20.49 -5.41
N THR A 103 45.25 21.72 -5.91
CA THR A 103 46.17 22.05 -7.01
C THR A 103 47.51 22.56 -6.53
N GLY A 104 47.59 23.02 -5.29
CA GLY A 104 48.77 23.66 -4.75
C GLY A 104 49.05 25.06 -5.30
N GLN A 105 48.12 25.63 -6.09
CA GLN A 105 48.27 26.96 -6.67
C GLN A 105 48.12 28.04 -5.57
N VAL A 106 49.00 29.02 -5.57
CA VAL A 106 48.86 30.19 -4.74
C VAL A 106 47.78 31.10 -5.34
N VAL A 107 46.74 31.39 -4.58
CA VAL A 107 45.54 32.10 -5.03
C VAL A 107 45.41 33.49 -4.44
N SER A 108 46.15 33.78 -3.34
CA SER A 108 46.11 35.08 -2.66
C SER A 108 47.39 35.27 -1.84
N GLN A 109 47.72 36.53 -1.55
CA GLN A 109 48.67 36.88 -0.50
C GLN A 109 47.86 37.66 0.58
N LEU A 110 47.95 37.21 1.81
CA LEU A 110 47.22 37.81 2.92
C LEU A 110 47.93 39.08 3.40
N ALA A 111 47.18 40.13 3.71
CA ALA A 111 47.67 41.38 4.22
C ALA A 111 46.61 42.05 5.13
N GLY A 112 46.99 43.00 5.99
CA GLY A 112 46.08 43.72 6.85
C GLY A 112 45.28 42.83 7.78
N ASP A 113 43.97 43.08 7.86
CA ASP A 113 43.02 42.41 8.76
C ASP A 113 42.94 40.89 8.47
N ASP A 114 43.05 40.50 7.20
CA ASP A 114 43.04 39.07 6.81
C ASP A 114 44.21 38.29 7.43
N LEU A 115 45.37 38.93 7.55
CA LEU A 115 46.54 38.32 8.18
C LEU A 115 46.38 38.20 9.70
N GLU A 116 45.76 39.21 10.35
CA GLU A 116 45.47 39.16 11.78
C GLU A 116 44.38 38.10 12.08
N THR A 117 43.31 38.06 11.32
CA THR A 117 42.24 37.08 11.43
C THR A 117 42.74 35.63 11.20
N ALA A 118 43.61 35.44 10.23
CA ALA A 118 44.17 34.13 9.93
C ALA A 118 45.07 33.57 11.08
N GLY A 119 45.66 34.43 11.89
CA GLY A 119 46.46 34.05 13.06
C GLY A 119 47.45 32.91 12.76
N ASP A 120 47.43 31.87 13.58
CA ASP A 120 48.24 30.65 13.43
C ASP A 120 47.48 29.48 12.76
N ALA A 121 46.31 29.70 12.21
CA ALA A 121 45.52 28.65 11.55
C ALA A 121 46.31 27.97 10.40
N GLY A 122 46.02 26.71 10.16
CA GLY A 122 46.57 25.96 9.03
C GLY A 122 45.77 26.14 7.75
N TYR A 123 44.48 26.40 7.90
CA TYR A 123 43.49 26.61 6.82
C TYR A 123 42.63 27.81 7.15
N ALA A 124 42.05 28.43 6.13
CA ALA A 124 41.05 29.49 6.26
C ALA A 124 39.97 29.34 5.20
N LEU A 125 38.80 29.86 5.48
CA LEU A 125 37.74 30.09 4.49
C LEU A 125 38.00 31.46 3.87
N GLN A 126 38.34 31.49 2.60
CA GLN A 126 38.55 32.73 1.86
C GLN A 126 37.32 33.13 1.09
N ARG A 127 36.75 34.27 1.43
CA ARG A 127 35.76 34.95 0.56
C ARG A 127 36.50 35.70 -0.53
N TYR A 128 36.00 35.64 -1.76
CA TYR A 128 36.63 36.28 -2.92
C TYR A 128 35.55 36.49 -4.00
N GLY A 129 35.96 37.17 -5.06
CA GLY A 129 35.14 37.31 -6.25
C GLY A 129 35.16 38.72 -6.78
N TYR A 130 34.28 38.98 -7.75
CA TYR A 130 34.27 40.12 -8.64
C TYR A 130 35.56 40.30 -9.43
N GLY A 131 35.48 39.96 -10.71
CA GLY A 131 36.62 40.13 -11.62
C GLY A 131 36.95 41.59 -11.88
N PRO A 132 38.21 41.83 -12.34
CA PRO A 132 38.58 43.20 -12.72
C PRO A 132 37.65 43.76 -13.79
N GLY A 133 37.15 44.99 -13.56
CA GLY A 133 36.23 45.66 -14.47
C GLY A 133 34.75 45.41 -14.20
N VAL A 134 34.40 44.65 -13.17
CA VAL A 134 33.03 44.52 -12.68
C VAL A 134 32.77 45.62 -11.62
N HIS A 135 31.95 46.59 -11.98
CA HIS A 135 31.68 47.75 -11.11
C HIS A 135 30.20 48.07 -11.11
N ARG A 136 29.70 48.44 -9.95
CA ARG A 136 28.28 48.83 -9.72
C ARG A 136 27.29 47.80 -10.26
N THR A 137 27.49 46.56 -9.87
CA THR A 137 26.60 45.45 -10.28
C THR A 137 25.86 44.84 -9.12
N ILE A 138 24.64 44.43 -9.40
CA ILE A 138 23.84 43.57 -8.48
C ILE A 138 23.63 42.22 -9.18
N THR A 139 23.92 41.15 -8.41
CA THR A 139 23.62 39.78 -8.78
C THR A 139 22.47 39.28 -7.89
N LEU A 140 21.27 39.17 -8.47
CA LEU A 140 20.15 38.53 -7.76
C LEU A 140 20.33 37.02 -7.86
N THR A 141 20.26 36.34 -6.69
CA THR A 141 20.32 34.87 -6.62
C THR A 141 19.08 34.34 -5.90
N PHE A 142 18.49 33.27 -6.44
CA PHE A 142 17.28 32.66 -5.93
C PHE A 142 17.50 31.19 -5.63
N ASP A 143 17.18 30.77 -4.41
CA ASP A 143 17.41 29.42 -3.91
C ASP A 143 16.10 28.61 -3.81
N ASP A 144 16.22 27.26 -3.62
CA ASP A 144 15.17 26.27 -3.40
C ASP A 144 14.33 25.86 -4.60
N GLY A 145 14.29 26.67 -5.65
CA GLY A 145 13.44 26.47 -6.83
C GLY A 145 13.78 25.23 -7.68
N PRO A 146 13.02 25.06 -8.80
CA PRO A 146 11.87 25.86 -9.20
C PRO A 146 10.57 25.54 -8.46
N ASN A 147 9.73 26.53 -8.27
CA ASN A 147 8.38 26.40 -7.71
C ASN A 147 7.32 26.67 -8.78
N PRO A 148 6.25 25.84 -8.89
CA PRO A 148 5.27 25.97 -9.96
C PRO A 148 4.41 27.25 -9.89
N VAL A 149 4.33 27.88 -8.72
CA VAL A 149 3.52 29.09 -8.49
C VAL A 149 4.37 30.35 -8.54
N TRP A 150 5.53 30.34 -7.89
CA TRP A 150 6.31 31.55 -7.63
C TRP A 150 7.39 31.81 -8.69
N THR A 151 8.13 30.77 -9.10
CA THR A 151 9.19 30.93 -10.10
C THR A 151 8.67 31.51 -11.43
N PRO A 152 7.51 31.08 -12.00
CA PRO A 152 6.99 31.68 -13.21
C PRO A 152 6.66 33.18 -13.07
N LYS A 153 6.10 33.60 -11.91
CA LYS A 153 5.78 35.00 -11.65
C LYS A 153 7.05 35.85 -11.52
N LEU A 154 8.08 35.28 -10.87
CA LEU A 154 9.38 35.90 -10.75
C LEU A 154 10.04 36.09 -12.13
N LEU A 155 10.02 35.06 -12.99
CA LEU A 155 10.52 35.15 -14.36
C LEU A 155 9.78 36.23 -15.17
N ASP A 156 8.46 36.34 -15.03
CA ASP A 156 7.68 37.39 -15.65
C ASP A 156 8.13 38.79 -15.19
N LEU A 157 8.43 38.94 -13.89
CA LEU A 157 8.90 40.18 -13.31
C LEU A 157 10.32 40.54 -13.81
N LEU A 158 11.24 39.58 -13.78
CA LEU A 158 12.61 39.76 -14.26
C LEU A 158 12.65 40.10 -15.75
N SER A 159 11.84 39.40 -16.57
CA SER A 159 11.73 39.64 -18.00
C SER A 159 11.21 41.04 -18.32
N ARG A 160 10.15 41.50 -17.64
CA ARG A 160 9.60 42.87 -17.86
C ARG A 160 10.61 43.95 -17.52
N ASN A 161 11.50 43.69 -16.59
CA ASN A 161 12.52 44.60 -16.15
C ASN A 161 13.88 44.40 -16.83
N ASN A 162 14.03 43.45 -17.76
CA ASN A 162 15.32 43.05 -18.36
C ASN A 162 16.40 42.83 -17.29
N VAL A 163 16.13 42.05 -16.28
CA VAL A 163 17.02 41.72 -15.16
C VAL A 163 17.47 40.26 -15.27
N PRO A 164 18.73 39.98 -15.56
CA PRO A 164 19.26 38.63 -15.46
C PRO A 164 19.46 38.23 -13.99
N ALA A 165 19.39 36.94 -13.69
CA ALA A 165 19.54 36.41 -12.34
C ALA A 165 20.20 35.04 -12.34
N THR A 166 20.54 34.52 -11.18
CA THR A 166 21.09 33.16 -11.00
C THR A 166 20.14 32.38 -10.09
N PHE A 167 19.76 31.17 -10.51
CA PHE A 167 18.87 30.27 -9.77
C PHE A 167 19.65 29.08 -9.25
N PHE A 168 19.73 28.91 -7.93
CA PHE A 168 20.28 27.73 -7.28
C PHE A 168 19.15 26.72 -7.06
N VAL A 169 19.09 25.76 -7.96
CA VAL A 169 17.96 24.85 -8.07
C VAL A 169 18.21 23.54 -7.35
N THR A 170 17.16 23.01 -6.71
CA THR A 170 17.21 21.65 -6.17
C THR A 170 16.88 20.62 -7.24
N GLY A 171 17.62 19.50 -7.26
CA GLY A 171 17.43 18.49 -8.31
C GLY A 171 16.06 17.83 -8.28
N SER A 172 15.43 17.71 -7.09
CA SER A 172 14.08 17.16 -6.94
C SER A 172 13.00 18.04 -7.56
N GLN A 173 13.13 19.36 -7.43
CA GLN A 173 12.19 20.31 -8.06
C GLN A 173 12.48 20.45 -9.55
N THR A 174 13.74 20.44 -9.94
CA THR A 174 14.17 20.41 -11.34
C THR A 174 13.51 19.24 -12.08
N ALA A 175 13.51 18.03 -11.51
CA ALA A 175 12.87 16.86 -12.12
C ALA A 175 11.34 17.02 -12.28
N LYS A 176 10.69 17.76 -11.38
CA LYS A 176 9.23 17.96 -11.39
C LYS A 176 8.76 19.00 -12.41
N TYR A 177 9.56 20.04 -12.67
CA TYR A 177 9.14 21.20 -13.41
C TYR A 177 10.04 21.53 -14.61
N PRO A 178 10.15 20.63 -15.61
CA PRO A 178 11.03 20.79 -16.76
C PRO A 178 10.77 22.05 -17.58
N GLU A 179 9.52 22.46 -17.72
CA GLU A 179 9.14 23.64 -18.50
C GLU A 179 9.66 24.93 -17.86
N ILE A 180 9.66 25.01 -16.52
CA ILE A 180 10.20 26.17 -15.80
C ILE A 180 11.71 26.21 -15.96
N MET A 181 12.40 25.07 -15.83
CA MET A 181 13.85 24.98 -16.02
C MET A 181 14.29 25.45 -17.41
N GLN A 182 13.57 24.99 -18.44
CA GLN A 182 13.84 25.43 -19.82
C GLN A 182 13.54 26.94 -20.00
N ARG A 183 12.57 27.47 -19.27
CA ARG A 183 12.25 28.89 -19.30
C ARG A 183 13.37 29.72 -18.68
N ILE A 184 13.89 29.31 -17.51
CA ILE A 184 15.02 29.98 -16.83
C ILE A 184 16.20 30.15 -17.79
N VAL A 185 16.61 29.06 -18.45
CA VAL A 185 17.77 29.09 -19.38
C VAL A 185 17.45 29.92 -20.66
N ARG A 186 16.28 29.74 -21.23
CA ARG A 186 15.87 30.46 -22.47
C ARG A 186 15.79 31.99 -22.27
N GLU A 187 15.43 32.45 -21.09
CA GLU A 187 15.34 33.85 -20.73
C GLU A 187 16.71 34.45 -20.31
N GLY A 188 17.81 33.66 -20.36
CA GLY A 188 19.17 34.12 -20.13
C GLY A 188 19.62 34.16 -18.70
N HIS A 189 18.90 33.48 -17.80
CA HIS A 189 19.32 33.34 -16.43
C HIS A 189 20.32 32.20 -16.25
N ALA A 190 21.17 32.27 -15.23
CA ALA A 190 22.17 31.26 -14.91
C ALA A 190 21.60 30.23 -13.90
N LEU A 191 22.20 29.04 -13.91
CA LEU A 191 21.86 27.95 -12.99
C LEU A 191 23.01 27.65 -12.02
N GLY A 192 22.67 27.43 -10.76
CA GLY A 192 23.50 26.87 -9.72
C GLY A 192 22.89 25.60 -9.12
N ASN A 193 23.72 24.82 -8.46
CA ASN A 193 23.32 23.58 -7.79
C ASN A 193 23.05 23.85 -6.31
N HIS A 194 21.87 23.39 -5.82
CA HIS A 194 21.46 23.53 -4.43
C HIS A 194 21.07 22.17 -3.81
N THR A 195 21.86 21.13 -4.10
CA THR A 195 21.65 19.72 -3.76
C THR A 195 20.44 19.08 -4.45
N LEU A 196 20.25 17.77 -4.27
CA LEU A 196 19.10 17.03 -4.81
C LEU A 196 17.84 17.30 -4.02
N THR A 197 17.92 17.25 -2.68
CA THR A 197 16.76 17.25 -1.77
C THR A 197 16.85 18.32 -0.67
N HIS A 198 17.68 19.35 -0.86
CA HIS A 198 17.89 20.45 0.11
C HIS A 198 18.33 19.95 1.49
N ILE A 199 19.38 19.13 1.53
CA ILE A 199 19.92 18.62 2.80
C ILE A 199 20.91 19.61 3.44
N ASP A 200 21.00 19.58 4.75
CA ASP A 200 22.12 20.19 5.46
C ASP A 200 23.41 19.42 5.17
N VAL A 201 24.32 20.10 4.47
CA VAL A 201 25.59 19.50 4.01
C VAL A 201 26.58 19.38 5.15
N SER A 202 26.47 20.24 6.17
CA SER A 202 27.37 20.29 7.34
C SER A 202 27.21 19.04 8.23
N ASP A 203 25.98 18.49 8.33
CA ASP A 203 25.64 17.30 9.13
C ASP A 203 25.45 16.04 8.26
N THR A 204 26.23 15.89 7.19
CA THR A 204 26.06 14.73 6.31
C THR A 204 27.36 14.02 5.98
N THR A 205 27.26 12.74 5.56
CA THR A 205 28.42 11.96 5.13
C THR A 205 28.94 12.42 3.76
N ALA A 206 30.24 12.25 3.52
CA ALA A 206 30.85 12.58 2.23
C ALA A 206 30.15 11.88 1.05
N PHE A 207 29.74 10.61 1.23
CA PHE A 207 29.00 9.86 0.23
C PHE A 207 27.62 10.48 -0.07
N ARG A 208 26.89 10.87 0.96
CA ARG A 208 25.57 11.49 0.80
C ARG A 208 25.69 12.85 0.10
N GLN A 209 26.66 13.68 0.53
CA GLN A 209 26.89 14.97 -0.12
C GLN A 209 27.25 14.81 -1.59
N GLN A 210 28.16 13.88 -1.93
CA GLN A 210 28.50 13.60 -3.33
C GLN A 210 27.31 13.14 -4.15
N LEU A 211 26.44 12.29 -3.58
CA LEU A 211 25.20 11.83 -4.22
C LEU A 211 24.28 13.00 -4.53
N GLU A 212 24.03 13.85 -3.54
CA GLU A 212 23.13 15.02 -3.63
C GLU A 212 23.61 16.01 -4.70
N MET A 213 24.88 16.36 -4.70
CA MET A 213 25.47 17.28 -5.70
C MET A 213 25.46 16.68 -7.10
N SER A 214 25.94 15.44 -7.25
CA SER A 214 26.11 14.82 -8.56
C SER A 214 24.77 14.54 -9.25
N LEU A 215 23.76 14.09 -8.50
CA LEU A 215 22.44 13.86 -9.07
C LEU A 215 21.73 15.16 -9.45
N ALA A 216 21.81 16.20 -8.63
CA ALA A 216 21.22 17.50 -8.94
C ALA A 216 21.81 18.08 -10.24
N ASP A 217 23.14 18.07 -10.40
CA ASP A 217 23.78 18.56 -11.63
C ASP A 217 23.42 17.70 -12.86
N ARG A 218 23.41 16.36 -12.73
CA ARG A 218 23.02 15.49 -13.84
C ARG A 218 21.57 15.69 -14.30
N ILE A 219 20.65 15.87 -13.35
CA ILE A 219 19.25 16.14 -13.64
C ILE A 219 19.10 17.48 -14.34
N THR A 220 19.76 18.52 -13.82
CA THR A 220 19.79 19.86 -14.41
C THR A 220 20.34 19.82 -15.84
N ARG A 221 21.47 19.14 -16.05
CA ARG A 221 22.08 18.95 -17.37
C ARG A 221 21.18 18.17 -18.33
N ALA A 222 20.52 17.11 -17.83
CA ALA A 222 19.60 16.31 -18.65
C ALA A 222 18.41 17.12 -19.16
N GLN A 223 17.93 18.09 -18.37
CA GLN A 223 16.78 18.90 -18.68
C GLN A 223 17.11 20.13 -19.54
N THR A 224 18.26 20.77 -19.27
CA THR A 224 18.58 22.09 -19.81
C THR A 224 19.72 22.05 -20.83
N GLY A 225 20.51 20.98 -20.89
CA GLY A 225 21.75 20.94 -21.63
C GLY A 225 22.89 21.77 -21.00
N GLN A 226 22.69 22.35 -19.81
CA GLN A 226 23.69 23.16 -19.09
C GLN A 226 24.02 22.51 -17.75
N GLY A 227 25.31 22.56 -17.38
CA GLY A 227 25.78 22.17 -16.04
C GLY A 227 25.65 23.33 -15.06
N ALA A 228 25.43 22.99 -13.79
CA ALA A 228 25.40 23.94 -12.68
C ALA A 228 26.74 23.87 -11.94
N ASN A 229 27.75 24.62 -12.41
CA ASN A 229 29.10 24.59 -11.82
C ASN A 229 29.21 25.41 -10.52
N PHE A 230 28.31 26.34 -10.29
CA PHE A 230 28.17 27.02 -9.01
C PHE A 230 27.39 26.14 -8.05
N PHE A 231 27.83 26.03 -6.82
CA PHE A 231 27.18 25.29 -5.76
C PHE A 231 26.97 26.19 -4.56
N ARG A 232 25.75 26.24 -4.03
CA ARG A 232 25.44 26.90 -2.76
C ARG A 232 24.99 25.86 -1.75
N LEU A 233 25.56 25.90 -0.56
CA LEU A 233 25.18 25.01 0.53
C LEU A 233 23.79 25.42 1.04
N PRO A 234 22.83 24.49 1.22
CA PRO A 234 21.63 24.76 1.96
C PRO A 234 21.94 25.10 3.44
N TYR A 235 21.17 26.00 4.03
CA TYR A 235 21.31 26.42 5.42
C TYR A 235 22.63 27.12 5.78
N GLU A 236 23.41 27.59 4.82
CA GLU A 236 24.60 28.40 5.09
C GLU A 236 24.16 29.77 5.62
N GLY A 237 24.45 30.03 6.89
CA GLY A 237 24.18 31.33 7.55
C GLY A 237 25.30 32.33 7.35
N ASP A 238 25.03 33.59 7.71
CA ASP A 238 26.02 34.70 7.74
C ASP A 238 26.91 34.70 8.99
N ASP A 239 27.03 33.57 9.67
CA ASP A 239 27.82 33.48 10.88
C ASP A 239 29.30 33.84 10.62
N GLU A 240 29.86 34.71 11.42
CA GLU A 240 31.27 35.12 11.35
C GLU A 240 32.26 33.92 11.55
N GLU A 241 31.76 32.82 12.09
CA GLU A 241 32.49 31.59 12.36
C GLU A 241 31.86 30.40 11.62
N SER A 242 32.56 29.89 10.64
CA SER A 242 32.15 28.64 9.96
C SER A 242 32.41 27.43 10.84
N THR A 243 31.43 26.56 10.97
CA THR A 243 31.64 25.29 11.67
C THR A 243 32.55 24.35 10.91
N ARG A 244 33.11 23.35 11.59
CA ARG A 244 33.86 22.28 10.92
C ARG A 244 33.03 21.57 9.85
N GLY A 245 31.72 21.41 10.07
CA GLY A 245 30.80 20.78 9.12
C GLY A 245 30.72 21.56 7.81
N ASP A 246 30.56 22.88 7.89
CA ASP A 246 30.51 23.78 6.72
C ASP A 246 31.82 23.77 5.96
N THR A 247 32.95 23.93 6.67
CA THR A 247 34.30 23.86 6.05
C THR A 247 34.52 22.55 5.32
N LEU A 248 34.08 21.41 5.89
CA LEU A 248 34.17 20.10 5.24
C LEU A 248 33.24 19.98 4.05
N GLY A 249 32.03 20.55 4.15
CA GLY A 249 31.05 20.61 3.06
C GLY A 249 31.61 21.36 1.86
N ILE A 250 32.18 22.55 2.10
CA ILE A 250 32.80 23.41 1.12
C ILE A 250 34.03 22.68 0.48
N LEU A 251 34.92 22.12 1.31
CA LEU A 251 36.12 21.41 0.83
C LEU A 251 35.76 20.24 -0.10
N ARG A 252 34.75 19.45 0.23
CA ARG A 252 34.27 18.32 -0.61
C ARG A 252 33.70 18.80 -1.92
N ALA A 253 32.93 19.88 -1.91
CA ALA A 253 32.34 20.46 -3.12
C ALA A 253 33.44 21.07 -4.01
N GLN A 254 34.40 21.75 -3.42
CA GLN A 254 35.62 22.27 -4.11
C GLN A 254 36.43 21.14 -4.73
N GLN A 255 36.66 20.03 -4.00
CA GLN A 255 37.32 18.83 -4.52
C GLN A 255 36.61 18.24 -5.73
N ALA A 256 35.28 18.28 -5.73
CA ALA A 256 34.46 17.85 -6.86
C ALA A 256 34.51 18.82 -8.07
N GLY A 257 35.11 20.00 -7.92
CA GLY A 257 35.28 20.99 -8.97
C GLY A 257 34.18 22.07 -9.00
N TYR A 258 33.36 22.15 -7.98
CA TYR A 258 32.36 23.22 -7.86
C TYR A 258 33.01 24.53 -7.39
N VAL A 259 32.48 25.64 -7.89
CA VAL A 259 32.69 26.99 -7.37
C VAL A 259 31.64 27.25 -6.31
N ILE A 260 32.06 27.53 -5.10
CA ILE A 260 31.14 27.69 -3.98
C ILE A 260 30.63 29.14 -3.96
N ALA A 261 29.33 29.28 -4.09
CA ALA A 261 28.65 30.56 -4.08
C ALA A 261 28.10 30.85 -2.67
N SER A 262 28.37 32.04 -2.18
CA SER A 262 27.76 32.64 -1.02
C SER A 262 27.03 33.95 -1.46
N HIS A 263 26.91 34.93 -0.58
CA HIS A 263 26.26 36.21 -0.83
C HIS A 263 26.99 37.33 -0.11
N ASP A 264 26.76 38.57 -0.50
CA ASP A 264 27.22 39.75 0.23
C ASP A 264 26.12 40.31 1.11
N PHE A 265 24.85 40.03 0.75
CA PHE A 265 23.68 40.49 1.47
C PHE A 265 22.59 39.43 1.51
N ASP A 266 22.26 38.94 2.71
CA ASP A 266 21.07 38.10 2.94
C ASP A 266 19.87 39.00 3.19
N THR A 267 18.83 38.84 2.41
CA THR A 267 17.59 39.60 2.56
C THR A 267 16.69 39.06 3.66
N LEU A 268 16.95 37.87 4.18
CA LEU A 268 16.12 37.14 5.14
C LEU A 268 14.66 36.99 4.65
N ASP A 269 14.42 37.01 3.34
CA ASP A 269 13.07 36.94 2.75
C ASP A 269 12.34 35.65 3.13
N TRP A 270 13.09 34.59 3.43
CA TRP A 270 12.56 33.33 3.90
C TRP A 270 11.86 33.45 5.28
N ALA A 271 12.33 34.36 6.15
CA ALA A 271 11.71 34.61 7.44
C ALA A 271 10.41 35.44 7.31
N HIS A 272 10.22 36.14 6.20
CA HIS A 272 9.07 36.98 5.90
C HIS A 272 8.05 36.31 4.95
N ALA A 273 8.06 34.98 4.86
CA ALA A 273 7.12 34.22 4.03
C ALA A 273 5.66 34.55 4.39
N GLY A 274 4.88 35.04 3.43
CA GLY A 274 3.50 35.50 3.65
C GLY A 274 3.36 36.84 4.39
N GLY A 275 4.47 37.55 4.65
CA GLY A 275 4.53 38.88 5.24
C GLY A 275 4.47 40.03 4.25
N SER A 276 5.00 41.21 4.62
CA SER A 276 5.11 42.38 3.74
C SER A 276 6.50 42.51 3.13
N ALA A 277 6.56 43.02 1.91
CA ALA A 277 7.83 43.37 1.28
C ALA A 277 8.58 44.50 2.04
N ASP A 278 7.85 45.29 2.79
CA ASP A 278 8.44 46.39 3.58
C ASP A 278 9.22 45.89 4.82
N ASP A 279 8.99 44.64 5.21
CA ASP A 279 9.72 44.03 6.33
C ASP A 279 11.08 43.45 5.85
N ILE A 280 11.34 43.40 4.53
CA ILE A 280 12.58 42.89 3.93
C ILE A 280 13.52 44.11 3.73
N GLU A 281 14.70 44.04 4.34
CA GLU A 281 15.69 45.12 4.29
C GLU A 281 16.34 45.25 2.91
N SER A 282 16.69 46.49 2.54
CA SER A 282 17.46 46.80 1.33
C SER A 282 18.94 46.91 1.64
N PRO A 283 19.84 46.49 0.75
CA PRO A 283 21.29 46.68 0.98
C PRO A 283 21.67 48.15 1.01
N PRO A 284 22.78 48.53 1.68
CA PRO A 284 23.24 49.90 1.77
C PRO A 284 23.85 50.33 0.42
N PHE A 285 22.99 50.76 -0.51
CA PHE A 285 23.43 51.20 -1.83
C PHE A 285 24.43 52.34 -1.76
N GLY A 286 25.54 52.25 -2.50
CA GLY A 286 26.59 53.22 -2.55
C GLY A 286 27.77 52.97 -1.61
N GLU A 287 27.62 52.10 -0.65
CA GLU A 287 28.72 51.68 0.23
C GLU A 287 29.56 50.54 -0.40
N GLN A 288 28.92 49.64 -1.08
CA GLN A 288 29.53 48.53 -1.81
C GLN A 288 29.47 48.77 -3.32
N ASP A 289 30.58 48.46 -4.01
CA ASP A 289 30.65 48.59 -5.48
C ASP A 289 29.83 47.50 -6.18
N ASN A 290 29.86 46.29 -5.66
CA ASN A 290 29.11 45.14 -6.18
C ASN A 290 28.38 44.41 -5.04
N ILE A 291 27.17 43.88 -5.29
CA ILE A 291 26.34 43.22 -4.29
C ILE A 291 25.73 41.96 -4.87
N THR A 292 26.01 40.81 -4.27
CA THR A 292 25.30 39.55 -4.52
C THR A 292 24.26 39.33 -3.42
N MET A 293 22.99 39.25 -3.82
CA MET A 293 21.85 39.16 -2.92
C MET A 293 21.32 37.72 -2.86
N LEU A 294 21.05 37.24 -1.66
CA LEU A 294 20.37 35.97 -1.40
C LEU A 294 18.86 36.22 -1.27
N LEU A 295 18.10 35.47 -2.05
CA LEU A 295 16.64 35.47 -2.09
C LEU A 295 16.16 34.01 -2.32
N HIS A 296 14.86 33.78 -2.21
CA HIS A 296 14.26 32.48 -2.43
C HIS A 296 13.04 32.55 -3.37
N ASP A 297 12.94 31.61 -4.29
CA ASP A 297 11.76 31.48 -5.20
C ASP A 297 10.88 30.28 -4.86
N ALA A 298 11.25 29.51 -3.80
CA ALA A 298 10.49 28.39 -3.27
C ALA A 298 10.51 28.35 -1.73
N GLY A 299 10.04 27.28 -1.12
CA GLY A 299 10.06 27.12 0.36
C GLY A 299 8.95 27.88 1.09
N GLY A 300 7.82 28.21 0.45
CA GLY A 300 6.68 28.87 1.10
C GLY A 300 5.94 29.87 0.21
N ASP A 301 5.22 30.80 0.86
CA ASP A 301 4.59 31.94 0.18
C ASP A 301 5.65 33.02 -0.10
N ARG A 302 5.91 33.27 -1.38
CA ARG A 302 6.93 34.24 -1.86
C ARG A 302 6.32 35.52 -2.44
N ALA A 303 5.10 35.87 -2.03
CA ALA A 303 4.48 37.13 -2.47
C ALA A 303 5.28 38.36 -2.01
N ALA A 304 5.78 38.34 -0.78
CA ALA A 304 6.64 39.39 -0.24
C ALA A 304 7.96 39.50 -1.01
N THR A 305 8.62 38.36 -1.30
CA THR A 305 9.85 38.31 -2.12
C THR A 305 9.63 38.93 -3.51
N LEU A 306 8.52 38.59 -4.19
CA LEU A 306 8.20 39.18 -5.52
C LEU A 306 8.05 40.69 -5.45
N ALA A 307 7.27 41.19 -4.49
CA ALA A 307 7.07 42.64 -4.32
C ALA A 307 8.38 43.35 -3.93
N TYR A 308 9.20 42.72 -3.11
CA TYR A 308 10.53 43.18 -2.77
C TYR A 308 11.44 43.29 -4.00
N VAL A 309 11.50 42.26 -4.84
CA VAL A 309 12.31 42.26 -6.07
C VAL A 309 11.86 43.39 -7.03
N GLU A 310 10.57 43.66 -7.15
CA GLU A 310 10.05 44.77 -7.97
C GLU A 310 10.54 46.12 -7.43
N ARG A 311 10.51 46.34 -6.12
CA ARG A 311 11.00 47.52 -5.43
C ARG A 311 12.52 47.69 -5.61
N ILE A 312 13.30 46.65 -5.26
CA ILE A 312 14.76 46.71 -5.23
C ILE A 312 15.38 46.93 -6.59
N VAL A 313 14.74 46.44 -7.66
CA VAL A 313 15.18 46.70 -9.04
C VAL A 313 15.11 48.20 -9.36
N GLY A 314 14.06 48.89 -8.90
CA GLY A 314 13.92 50.34 -9.04
C GLY A 314 14.95 51.15 -8.24
N GLU A 315 15.13 50.78 -6.96
CA GLU A 315 16.06 51.43 -6.04
C GLU A 315 17.52 51.28 -6.51
N ALA A 316 17.90 50.06 -6.91
CA ALA A 316 19.23 49.77 -7.42
C ALA A 316 19.59 50.61 -8.67
N ARG A 317 18.66 50.69 -9.64
CA ARG A 317 18.86 51.51 -10.85
C ARG A 317 18.97 52.99 -10.53
N ALA A 318 18.15 53.48 -9.57
CA ALA A 318 18.24 54.85 -9.14
C ALA A 318 19.60 55.17 -8.46
N ALA A 319 20.19 54.17 -7.82
CA ALA A 319 21.53 54.24 -7.22
C ALA A 319 22.66 53.99 -8.26
N GLY A 320 22.34 53.75 -9.51
CA GLY A 320 23.33 53.60 -10.61
C GLY A 320 23.90 52.19 -10.76
N TYR A 321 23.26 51.16 -10.22
CA TYR A 321 23.66 49.77 -10.39
C TYR A 321 23.07 49.18 -11.67
N THR A 322 23.78 48.20 -12.21
CA THR A 322 23.33 47.32 -13.30
C THR A 322 23.16 45.90 -12.78
N PHE A 323 22.38 45.07 -13.45
CA PHE A 323 22.15 43.69 -13.06
C PHE A 323 22.97 42.71 -13.90
N THR A 324 23.47 41.65 -13.27
CA THR A 324 24.29 40.61 -13.90
C THR A 324 23.96 39.23 -13.33
N THR A 325 24.45 38.17 -13.96
CA THR A 325 24.42 36.82 -13.41
C THR A 325 25.73 36.52 -12.68
N MET A 326 25.74 35.55 -11.78
CA MET A 326 26.95 35.14 -11.08
C MET A 326 28.11 34.72 -12.01
N PRO A 327 27.91 33.94 -13.08
CA PRO A 327 28.96 33.67 -14.03
C PRO A 327 29.52 34.93 -14.75
N GLN A 328 28.67 35.89 -15.03
CA GLN A 328 29.07 37.15 -15.68
C GLN A 328 29.82 38.09 -14.74
N SER A 329 29.51 38.06 -13.44
CA SER A 329 30.25 38.80 -12.43
C SER A 329 31.64 38.22 -12.12
N GLN A 330 31.94 37.00 -12.63
CA GLN A 330 33.14 36.23 -12.39
C GLN A 330 33.82 35.81 -13.70
N PRO A 331 34.29 36.76 -14.54
CA PRO A 331 34.80 36.43 -15.88
C PRO A 331 36.03 35.54 -15.88
N GLU A 332 36.73 35.43 -14.75
CA GLU A 332 37.91 34.55 -14.61
C GLU A 332 37.57 33.06 -14.47
N ILE A 333 36.24 32.74 -14.23
CA ILE A 333 35.76 31.38 -14.11
C ILE A 333 35.24 30.92 -15.48
N GLU A 334 36.15 30.69 -16.43
CA GLU A 334 35.78 30.18 -17.76
C GLU A 334 35.15 28.78 -17.69
N GLY A 335 34.09 28.56 -18.42
CA GLY A 335 33.43 27.26 -18.59
C GLY A 335 32.37 26.89 -17.55
N ALA A 336 32.03 27.81 -16.64
CA ALA A 336 31.03 27.55 -15.59
C ALA A 336 29.61 27.20 -16.10
N THR A 337 29.31 27.46 -17.38
CA THR A 337 27.99 27.19 -17.98
C THR A 337 28.08 26.58 -19.38
N ALA A 338 29.12 25.81 -19.68
CA ALA A 338 29.27 25.19 -20.99
C ALA A 338 28.10 24.29 -21.32
N ALA A 339 27.38 24.60 -22.40
CA ALA A 339 26.35 23.74 -22.94
C ALA A 339 26.99 22.41 -23.40
N ALA A 340 26.42 21.29 -23.02
CA ALA A 340 26.84 19.96 -23.41
C ALA A 340 25.64 19.07 -23.69
N GLU A 341 25.75 18.23 -24.72
CA GLU A 341 24.73 17.20 -24.95
C GLU A 341 24.62 16.27 -23.73
N PRO A 342 23.41 16.07 -23.19
CA PRO A 342 23.22 15.23 -22.04
C PRO A 342 23.69 13.78 -22.29
N ALA A 343 24.61 13.30 -21.47
CA ALA A 343 25.08 11.94 -21.52
C ALA A 343 24.01 10.92 -21.11
N LEU A 344 24.23 9.64 -21.43
CA LEU A 344 23.32 8.57 -21.03
C LEU A 344 23.06 8.57 -19.51
N TRP A 345 24.09 8.84 -18.72
CA TRP A 345 24.01 8.83 -17.24
C TRP A 345 23.19 9.99 -16.70
N ASP A 346 23.17 11.14 -17.38
CA ASP A 346 22.36 12.30 -17.02
C ASP A 346 20.88 11.99 -17.25
N ARG A 347 20.55 11.37 -18.39
CA ARG A 347 19.19 10.90 -18.68
C ARG A 347 18.74 9.81 -17.72
N MET A 348 19.62 8.89 -17.34
CA MET A 348 19.30 7.85 -16.33
C MET A 348 19.05 8.47 -14.95
N ALA A 349 19.82 9.47 -14.54
CA ALA A 349 19.60 10.21 -13.31
C ALA A 349 18.23 10.91 -13.33
N LEU A 350 17.87 11.58 -14.43
CA LEU A 350 16.55 12.20 -14.60
C LEU A 350 15.42 11.17 -14.54
N TRP A 351 15.48 10.08 -15.30
CA TRP A 351 14.43 9.03 -15.25
C TRP A 351 14.29 8.42 -13.85
N THR A 352 15.41 8.27 -13.13
CA THR A 352 15.35 7.78 -11.74
C THR A 352 14.68 8.81 -10.83
N ALA A 353 14.99 10.08 -11.00
CA ALA A 353 14.36 11.16 -10.23
C ALA A 353 12.86 11.30 -10.57
N GLU A 354 12.48 11.22 -11.85
CA GLU A 354 11.08 11.19 -12.27
C GLU A 354 10.34 10.00 -11.65
N ALA A 355 10.95 8.81 -11.67
CA ALA A 355 10.38 7.62 -11.04
C ALA A 355 10.25 7.72 -9.52
N LEU A 356 11.10 8.49 -8.85
CA LEU A 356 11.08 8.64 -7.39
C LEU A 356 10.26 9.85 -6.91
N PHE A 357 10.29 10.96 -7.62
CA PHE A 357 9.73 12.23 -7.16
C PHE A 357 8.49 12.69 -7.93
N VAL A 358 8.30 12.25 -9.20
CA VAL A 358 7.17 12.69 -10.04
C VAL A 358 6.10 11.60 -10.15
N LEU A 359 6.50 10.42 -10.61
CA LEU A 359 5.55 9.34 -10.92
C LEU A 359 4.80 8.79 -9.68
N PRO A 360 5.43 8.57 -8.50
CA PRO A 360 4.75 7.93 -7.39
C PRO A 360 3.60 8.74 -6.79
N PRO A 361 3.70 10.04 -6.53
CA PRO A 361 2.61 10.78 -5.90
C PRO A 361 1.32 10.76 -6.71
N GLU A 362 1.39 11.04 -8.00
CA GLU A 362 0.21 11.13 -8.86
C GLU A 362 -0.37 9.76 -9.19
N LEU A 363 0.50 8.81 -9.55
CA LEU A 363 0.08 7.43 -9.80
C LEU A 363 -0.50 6.78 -8.55
N LEU A 364 0.16 6.94 -7.39
CA LEU A 364 -0.30 6.42 -6.11
C LEU A 364 -1.62 7.05 -5.69
N TYR A 365 -1.77 8.36 -5.87
CA TYR A 365 -3.02 9.05 -5.58
C TYR A 365 -4.15 8.54 -6.49
N GLY A 366 -3.91 8.46 -7.80
CA GLY A 366 -4.88 7.93 -8.76
C GLY A 366 -5.26 6.48 -8.47
N LEU A 367 -4.29 5.62 -8.18
CA LEU A 367 -4.52 4.22 -7.83
C LEU A 367 -5.21 4.06 -6.47
N PHE A 368 -4.86 4.90 -5.50
CA PHE A 368 -5.51 4.94 -4.19
C PHE A 368 -6.99 5.34 -4.34
N VAL A 369 -7.28 6.41 -5.08
CA VAL A 369 -8.65 6.85 -5.36
C VAL A 369 -9.41 5.76 -6.11
N LEU A 370 -8.82 5.15 -7.14
CA LEU A 370 -9.45 4.06 -7.89
C LEU A 370 -9.74 2.85 -7.00
N ALA A 371 -8.79 2.44 -6.18
CA ALA A 371 -8.98 1.34 -5.23
C ALA A 371 -10.06 1.66 -4.20
N LEU A 372 -10.05 2.88 -3.65
CA LEU A 372 -11.04 3.38 -2.71
C LEU A 372 -12.44 3.39 -3.31
N VAL A 373 -12.61 4.00 -4.48
CA VAL A 373 -13.90 4.09 -5.19
C VAL A 373 -14.42 2.69 -5.53
N THR A 374 -13.54 1.81 -6.00
CA THR A 374 -13.92 0.42 -6.35
C THR A 374 -14.34 -0.37 -5.11
N MET A 375 -13.57 -0.33 -4.04
CA MET A 375 -13.88 -1.07 -2.80
C MET A 375 -15.11 -0.51 -2.09
N LEU A 376 -15.22 0.81 -1.97
CA LEU A 376 -16.39 1.45 -1.35
C LEU A 376 -17.64 1.29 -2.21
N GLY A 377 -17.50 1.46 -3.53
CA GLY A 377 -18.59 1.27 -4.49
C GLY A 377 -19.12 -0.16 -4.45
N PHE A 378 -18.23 -1.16 -4.42
CA PHE A 378 -18.63 -2.56 -4.30
C PHE A 378 -19.24 -2.89 -2.94
N GLY A 379 -18.67 -2.37 -1.85
CA GLY A 379 -19.26 -2.51 -0.51
C GLY A 379 -20.65 -1.89 -0.39
N LEU A 380 -20.82 -0.67 -0.91
CA LEU A 380 -22.12 0.01 -0.95
C LEU A 380 -23.12 -0.72 -1.85
N PHE A 381 -22.69 -1.18 -3.02
CA PHE A 381 -23.51 -1.98 -3.92
C PHE A 381 -24.05 -3.23 -3.23
N ASN A 382 -23.20 -4.00 -2.55
CA ASN A 382 -23.61 -5.17 -1.78
C ASN A 382 -24.58 -4.79 -0.64
N ALA A 383 -24.32 -3.69 0.07
CA ALA A 383 -25.19 -3.22 1.13
C ALA A 383 -26.60 -2.84 0.60
N VAL A 384 -26.66 -2.11 -0.51
CA VAL A 384 -27.92 -1.74 -1.18
C VAL A 384 -28.71 -2.98 -1.62
N LEU A 385 -28.03 -3.95 -2.25
CA LEU A 385 -28.67 -5.20 -2.68
C LEU A 385 -29.16 -6.03 -1.49
N ALA A 386 -28.39 -6.11 -0.41
CA ALA A 386 -28.79 -6.83 0.80
C ALA A 386 -29.99 -6.18 1.47
N VAL A 387 -30.03 -4.83 1.56
CA VAL A 387 -31.19 -4.07 2.05
C VAL A 387 -32.40 -4.26 1.13
N ALA A 388 -32.23 -4.17 -0.17
CA ALA A 388 -33.29 -4.39 -1.16
C ALA A 388 -33.87 -5.79 -1.02
N ARG A 389 -33.02 -6.82 -0.86
CA ARG A 389 -33.44 -8.19 -0.61
C ARG A 389 -34.26 -8.32 0.67
N ALA A 390 -33.84 -7.68 1.75
CA ALA A 390 -34.51 -7.74 3.03
C ALA A 390 -35.87 -7.05 3.00
N ARG A 391 -36.03 -5.96 2.21
CA ARG A 391 -37.27 -5.15 2.19
C ARG A 391 -38.31 -5.56 1.14
N TRP A 392 -37.85 -6.00 -0.04
CA TRP A 392 -38.72 -6.11 -1.21
C TRP A 392 -39.00 -7.55 -1.64
N ARG A 393 -38.30 -8.52 -1.09
CA ARG A 393 -38.53 -9.91 -1.48
C ARG A 393 -39.67 -10.51 -0.68
N THR A 394 -40.86 -10.65 -1.34
CA THR A 394 -41.88 -11.61 -0.90
C THR A 394 -41.32 -13.00 -1.19
N ARG A 395 -40.97 -13.75 -0.15
CA ARG A 395 -40.35 -15.07 -0.28
C ARG A 395 -41.43 -16.11 -0.48
N PRO A 396 -41.51 -16.76 -1.65
CA PRO A 396 -42.20 -18.02 -1.71
C PRO A 396 -41.45 -19.00 -0.80
N VAL A 397 -42.12 -19.66 0.11
CA VAL A 397 -41.54 -20.65 1.03
C VAL A 397 -42.02 -22.03 0.61
N ASN A 398 -41.12 -23.01 0.67
CA ASN A 398 -41.48 -24.39 0.59
C ASN A 398 -42.11 -24.79 1.93
N THR A 399 -43.45 -25.04 1.93
CA THR A 399 -44.18 -25.48 3.11
C THR A 399 -44.15 -26.99 3.31
N SER A 400 -43.43 -27.73 2.44
CA SER A 400 -43.29 -29.17 2.56
C SER A 400 -42.51 -29.52 3.83
N ARG A 401 -43.05 -30.47 4.58
CA ARG A 401 -42.39 -31.09 5.73
C ARG A 401 -41.80 -32.45 5.39
N GLU A 402 -41.32 -32.61 4.15
CA GLU A 402 -40.62 -33.84 3.75
C GLU A 402 -39.40 -34.06 4.63
N PRO A 403 -39.19 -35.31 5.11
CA PRO A 403 -38.02 -35.63 5.92
C PRO A 403 -36.73 -35.45 5.11
N VAL A 404 -35.69 -35.00 5.77
CA VAL A 404 -34.38 -34.76 5.17
C VAL A 404 -33.33 -35.77 5.65
N THR A 405 -32.27 -35.93 4.87
CA THR A 405 -31.02 -36.54 5.34
C THR A 405 -30.12 -35.43 5.87
N VAL A 406 -29.63 -35.56 7.11
CA VAL A 406 -28.53 -34.75 7.62
C VAL A 406 -27.25 -35.50 7.43
N LEU A 407 -26.23 -34.89 6.80
CA LEU A 407 -24.96 -35.54 6.47
C LEU A 407 -23.79 -34.84 7.17
N ILE A 408 -23.02 -35.59 7.93
CA ILE A 408 -21.83 -35.14 8.64
C ILE A 408 -20.64 -35.96 8.19
N ALA A 409 -19.56 -35.33 7.70
CA ALA A 409 -18.28 -35.94 7.52
C ALA A 409 -17.44 -35.73 8.80
N ALA A 410 -16.96 -36.79 9.41
CA ALA A 410 -16.21 -36.74 10.67
C ALA A 410 -14.82 -37.40 10.54
N TYR A 411 -13.80 -36.77 11.11
CA TYR A 411 -12.45 -37.31 11.23
C TYR A 411 -11.79 -36.82 12.53
N ASN A 412 -11.63 -37.70 13.50
CA ASN A 412 -11.09 -37.42 14.85
C ASN A 412 -11.85 -36.29 15.57
N GLU A 413 -13.16 -36.41 15.73
CA GLU A 413 -14.06 -35.44 16.33
C GLU A 413 -14.73 -35.92 17.64
N GLU A 414 -14.06 -36.79 18.38
CA GLU A 414 -14.58 -37.43 19.63
C GLU A 414 -15.13 -36.41 20.65
N ARG A 415 -14.55 -35.21 20.72
CA ARG A 415 -14.90 -34.18 21.72
C ARG A 415 -16.20 -33.43 21.42
N VAL A 416 -16.63 -33.38 20.15
CA VAL A 416 -17.71 -32.50 19.72
C VAL A 416 -18.89 -33.22 19.06
N ILE A 417 -18.65 -34.40 18.43
CA ILE A 417 -19.63 -35.07 17.58
C ILE A 417 -20.90 -35.48 18.35
N ALA A 418 -20.81 -35.97 19.57
CA ALA A 418 -21.97 -36.38 20.37
C ALA A 418 -22.89 -35.17 20.63
N ARG A 419 -22.32 -34.04 21.02
CA ARG A 419 -23.06 -32.77 21.24
C ARG A 419 -23.76 -32.27 19.95
N THR A 420 -23.09 -32.32 18.81
CA THR A 420 -23.64 -31.95 17.52
C THR A 420 -24.87 -32.81 17.19
N LEU A 421 -24.77 -34.11 17.38
CA LEU A 421 -25.89 -35.03 17.16
C LEU A 421 -27.08 -34.75 18.09
N GLU A 422 -26.84 -34.48 19.38
CA GLU A 422 -27.89 -34.12 20.34
C GLU A 422 -28.62 -32.85 19.99
N TYR A 423 -27.92 -31.82 19.43
CA TYR A 423 -28.56 -30.61 18.98
C TYR A 423 -29.41 -30.85 17.71
N LEU A 424 -28.94 -31.69 16.77
CA LEU A 424 -29.71 -32.06 15.59
C LEU A 424 -31.00 -32.82 15.92
N LEU A 425 -30.96 -33.70 16.91
CA LEU A 425 -32.12 -34.48 17.35
C LEU A 425 -33.26 -33.60 17.93
N ARG A 426 -32.94 -32.34 18.29
CA ARG A 426 -33.94 -31.34 18.75
C ARG A 426 -34.58 -30.54 17.60
N SER A 427 -34.28 -30.87 16.33
CA SER A 427 -34.82 -30.16 15.18
C SER A 427 -36.35 -30.20 15.15
N GLU A 428 -36.96 -29.06 14.87
CA GLU A 428 -38.42 -28.92 14.66
C GLU A 428 -38.88 -29.45 13.29
N HIS A 429 -37.95 -29.51 12.33
CA HIS A 429 -38.21 -30.08 11.02
C HIS A 429 -37.94 -31.59 11.05
N PRO A 430 -38.74 -32.42 10.40
CA PRO A 430 -38.54 -33.87 10.38
C PRO A 430 -37.20 -34.26 9.80
N ILE A 431 -36.34 -34.89 10.60
CA ILE A 431 -35.08 -35.51 10.13
C ILE A 431 -35.36 -37.00 9.97
N GLY A 432 -35.30 -37.50 8.73
CA GLY A 432 -35.52 -38.92 8.43
C GLY A 432 -34.30 -39.79 8.71
N GLU A 433 -33.09 -39.24 8.51
CA GLU A 433 -31.84 -39.88 8.93
C GLU A 433 -30.76 -38.83 9.19
N ILE A 434 -29.86 -39.15 10.13
CA ILE A 434 -28.60 -38.45 10.36
C ILE A 434 -27.47 -39.41 9.98
N LEU A 435 -26.81 -39.11 8.88
CA LEU A 435 -25.77 -39.94 8.31
C LEU A 435 -24.39 -39.38 8.68
N VAL A 436 -23.68 -40.04 9.57
CA VAL A 436 -22.30 -39.69 9.90
C VAL A 436 -21.35 -40.59 9.11
N VAL A 437 -20.50 -39.98 8.29
CA VAL A 437 -19.44 -40.69 7.57
C VAL A 437 -18.13 -40.45 8.27
N ASP A 438 -17.63 -41.46 8.98
CA ASP A 438 -16.33 -41.50 9.65
C ASP A 438 -15.23 -41.82 8.64
N ASP A 439 -14.41 -40.81 8.30
CA ASP A 439 -13.33 -40.90 7.34
C ASP A 439 -12.03 -41.48 7.95
N GLY A 440 -12.13 -42.60 8.65
CA GLY A 440 -11.00 -43.33 9.19
C GLY A 440 -10.44 -42.74 10.47
N SER A 441 -11.29 -42.24 11.36
CA SER A 441 -10.88 -41.72 12.68
C SER A 441 -10.08 -42.76 13.48
N THR A 442 -9.07 -42.24 14.20
CA THR A 442 -8.19 -43.00 15.07
C THR A 442 -8.47 -42.79 16.57
N ASP A 443 -9.38 -41.87 16.89
CA ASP A 443 -9.87 -41.56 18.24
C ASP A 443 -11.23 -42.20 18.52
N GLY A 444 -11.91 -41.76 19.59
CA GLY A 444 -13.22 -42.24 20.01
C GLY A 444 -14.41 -41.84 19.15
N THR A 445 -14.24 -41.10 18.04
CA THR A 445 -15.33 -40.55 17.20
C THR A 445 -16.39 -41.58 16.83
N SER A 446 -15.98 -42.76 16.31
CA SER A 446 -16.91 -43.83 15.94
C SER A 446 -17.67 -44.41 17.16
N ALA A 447 -17.05 -44.43 18.33
CA ALA A 447 -17.69 -44.92 19.55
C ALA A 447 -18.79 -43.95 20.05
N GLU A 448 -18.48 -42.63 20.03
CA GLU A 448 -19.44 -41.58 20.37
C GLU A 448 -20.67 -41.58 19.46
N VAL A 449 -20.45 -41.73 18.16
CA VAL A 449 -21.56 -41.82 17.20
C VAL A 449 -22.42 -43.03 17.43
N ARG A 450 -21.81 -44.22 17.70
CA ARG A 450 -22.58 -45.45 17.99
C ARG A 450 -23.39 -45.30 19.29
N ALA A 451 -22.83 -44.70 20.33
CA ALA A 451 -23.54 -44.46 21.57
C ALA A 451 -24.81 -43.61 21.39
N VAL A 452 -24.83 -42.71 20.44
CA VAL A 452 -26.04 -41.94 20.05
C VAL A 452 -26.95 -42.78 19.18
N ALA A 453 -26.40 -43.53 18.19
CA ALA A 453 -27.16 -44.38 17.27
C ALA A 453 -27.92 -45.50 18.00
N ASP A 454 -27.37 -46.04 19.09
CA ASP A 454 -28.03 -47.04 19.95
C ASP A 454 -29.29 -46.48 20.68
N ARG A 455 -29.33 -45.15 20.85
CA ARG A 455 -30.45 -44.44 21.49
C ARG A 455 -31.50 -43.90 20.52
N ASP A 456 -31.09 -43.58 19.27
CA ASP A 456 -31.93 -43.00 18.24
C ASP A 456 -31.65 -43.64 16.87
N PRO A 457 -32.64 -44.41 16.30
CA PRO A 457 -32.45 -45.18 15.08
C PRO A 457 -32.31 -44.29 13.85
N ARG A 458 -32.53 -42.97 13.92
CA ARG A 458 -32.29 -42.04 12.85
C ARG A 458 -30.79 -41.81 12.60
N VAL A 459 -29.92 -42.04 13.61
CA VAL A 459 -28.46 -41.88 13.52
C VAL A 459 -27.85 -43.14 12.90
N ARG A 460 -27.09 -42.95 11.83
CA ARG A 460 -26.45 -44.05 11.11
C ARG A 460 -24.98 -43.71 10.83
N LEU A 461 -24.10 -44.62 11.24
CA LEU A 461 -22.64 -44.52 11.02
C LEU A 461 -22.22 -45.30 9.76
N ILE A 462 -21.49 -44.65 8.89
CA ILE A 462 -20.73 -45.29 7.80
C ILE A 462 -19.26 -45.00 8.07
N ARG A 463 -18.43 -46.07 8.10
CA ARG A 463 -16.98 -45.93 8.24
C ARG A 463 -16.28 -46.20 6.90
N GLN A 464 -15.23 -45.46 6.60
CA GLN A 464 -14.35 -45.67 5.47
C GLN A 464 -12.90 -45.44 5.84
N ASP A 465 -11.98 -45.88 5.00
CA ASP A 465 -10.57 -45.50 5.11
C ASP A 465 -10.42 -44.01 4.76
N ASN A 466 -9.46 -43.35 5.41
CA ASN A 466 -9.27 -41.91 5.20
C ASN A 466 -8.99 -41.57 3.74
N ALA A 467 -9.92 -40.88 3.11
CA ALA A 467 -9.86 -40.45 1.72
C ALA A 467 -10.13 -38.93 1.57
N GLY A 468 -10.36 -38.25 2.70
CA GLY A 468 -10.63 -36.80 2.77
C GLY A 468 -12.12 -36.46 2.81
N LYS A 469 -12.44 -35.27 3.31
CA LYS A 469 -13.81 -34.78 3.51
C LYS A 469 -14.68 -34.90 2.27
N TRP A 470 -14.14 -34.54 1.10
CA TRP A 470 -14.85 -34.64 -0.19
C TRP A 470 -15.33 -36.06 -0.48
N ALA A 471 -14.51 -37.06 -0.20
CA ALA A 471 -14.84 -38.46 -0.42
C ALA A 471 -15.91 -38.94 0.56
N ALA A 472 -15.80 -38.55 1.84
CA ALA A 472 -16.78 -38.83 2.87
C ALA A 472 -18.15 -38.21 2.52
N LEU A 473 -18.20 -36.94 2.09
CA LEU A 473 -19.41 -36.27 1.64
C LEU A 473 -20.02 -36.98 0.43
N ASN A 474 -19.26 -37.32 -0.61
CA ASN A 474 -19.77 -38.05 -1.78
C ASN A 474 -20.35 -39.41 -1.40
N ARG A 475 -19.68 -40.13 -0.50
CA ARG A 475 -20.22 -41.40 0.01
C ARG A 475 -21.55 -41.20 0.75
N GLY A 476 -21.63 -40.11 1.51
CA GLY A 476 -22.85 -39.72 2.20
C GLY A 476 -23.98 -39.36 1.23
N PHE A 477 -23.71 -38.56 0.18
CA PHE A 477 -24.71 -38.22 -0.84
C PHE A 477 -25.20 -39.45 -1.62
N ALA A 478 -24.31 -40.39 -1.91
CA ALA A 478 -24.67 -41.65 -2.54
C ALA A 478 -25.58 -42.51 -1.64
N ALA A 479 -25.34 -42.53 -0.34
CA ALA A 479 -26.08 -43.32 0.67
C ALA A 479 -27.32 -42.61 1.22
N ALA A 480 -27.50 -41.33 0.97
CA ALA A 480 -28.63 -40.53 1.44
C ALA A 480 -29.95 -41.00 0.81
N ARG A 481 -31.00 -41.08 1.62
CA ARG A 481 -32.32 -41.60 1.23
C ARG A 481 -33.27 -40.52 0.75
N HIS A 482 -33.04 -39.25 1.16
CA HIS A 482 -33.93 -38.14 0.88
C HIS A 482 -33.35 -37.22 -0.22
N GLU A 483 -34.24 -36.51 -0.88
CA GLU A 483 -33.88 -35.55 -1.93
C GLU A 483 -33.16 -34.31 -1.39
N PHE A 484 -33.56 -33.86 -0.20
CA PHE A 484 -32.89 -32.77 0.48
C PHE A 484 -31.87 -33.29 1.48
N VAL A 485 -30.62 -32.91 1.27
CA VAL A 485 -29.49 -33.29 2.11
C VAL A 485 -28.94 -32.04 2.79
N VAL A 486 -28.98 -32.01 4.12
CA VAL A 486 -28.41 -30.92 4.93
C VAL A 486 -27.02 -31.32 5.37
N THR A 487 -26.01 -30.49 5.06
CA THR A 487 -24.63 -30.73 5.48
C THR A 487 -24.21 -29.76 6.57
N LEU A 488 -23.43 -30.26 7.53
CA LEU A 488 -22.74 -29.44 8.54
C LEU A 488 -21.40 -30.09 8.92
N ASP A 489 -20.52 -29.28 9.49
CA ASP A 489 -19.27 -29.78 10.08
C ASP A 489 -19.54 -30.43 11.45
N ALA A 490 -18.69 -31.37 11.85
CA ALA A 490 -18.86 -32.14 13.09
C ALA A 490 -18.80 -31.28 14.37
N ASP A 491 -18.26 -30.07 14.29
CA ASP A 491 -18.15 -29.07 15.36
C ASP A 491 -19.21 -27.97 15.31
N THR A 492 -20.21 -28.11 14.45
CA THR A 492 -21.22 -27.08 14.20
C THR A 492 -22.52 -27.43 14.91
N LEU A 493 -23.10 -26.45 15.59
CA LEU A 493 -24.36 -26.61 16.31
C LEU A 493 -25.49 -25.85 15.58
N PHE A 494 -26.58 -26.55 15.30
CA PHE A 494 -27.79 -25.97 14.72
C PHE A 494 -28.78 -25.59 15.80
N THR A 495 -29.54 -24.51 15.54
CA THR A 495 -30.75 -24.24 16.31
C THR A 495 -31.88 -25.21 15.89
N PRO A 496 -32.93 -25.42 16.71
CA PRO A 496 -34.02 -26.30 16.33
C PRO A 496 -34.72 -25.93 14.99
N GLN A 497 -34.64 -24.65 14.62
CA GLN A 497 -35.30 -24.12 13.41
C GLN A 497 -34.40 -24.21 12.17
N THR A 498 -33.09 -24.36 12.32
CA THR A 498 -32.09 -24.22 11.23
C THR A 498 -32.42 -25.12 10.04
N VAL A 499 -32.69 -26.40 10.26
CA VAL A 499 -33.03 -27.36 9.19
C VAL A 499 -34.26 -26.92 8.41
N GLY A 500 -35.34 -26.53 9.13
CA GLY A 500 -36.56 -26.05 8.51
C GLY A 500 -36.32 -24.81 7.65
N ARG A 501 -35.59 -23.81 8.17
CA ARG A 501 -35.27 -22.57 7.45
C ARG A 501 -34.44 -22.79 6.20
N LEU A 502 -33.57 -23.80 6.19
CA LEU A 502 -32.84 -24.20 4.99
C LEU A 502 -33.76 -24.81 3.93
N VAL A 503 -34.63 -25.74 4.35
CA VAL A 503 -35.55 -26.47 3.44
C VAL A 503 -36.61 -25.55 2.85
N GLU A 504 -37.12 -24.56 3.61
CA GLU A 504 -38.07 -23.55 3.15
C GLU A 504 -37.59 -22.81 1.87
N GLN A 505 -36.28 -22.71 1.63
CA GLN A 505 -35.76 -22.02 0.45
C GLN A 505 -35.82 -22.86 -0.84
N PHE A 506 -36.15 -24.16 -0.78
CA PHE A 506 -36.32 -24.97 -1.99
C PHE A 506 -37.72 -24.75 -2.61
N HIS A 507 -38.11 -23.50 -2.79
CA HIS A 507 -39.39 -23.06 -3.34
C HIS A 507 -39.57 -23.35 -4.84
N SER A 508 -38.55 -23.80 -5.53
CA SER A 508 -38.55 -24.12 -6.95
C SER A 508 -37.72 -25.37 -7.24
N SER A 509 -38.10 -26.13 -8.26
CA SER A 509 -37.31 -27.27 -8.74
C SER A 509 -35.93 -26.90 -9.27
N ARG A 510 -35.69 -25.62 -9.55
CA ARG A 510 -34.40 -25.11 -10.02
C ARG A 510 -33.44 -24.75 -8.88
N VAL A 511 -33.85 -24.74 -7.63
CA VAL A 511 -32.96 -24.47 -6.49
C VAL A 511 -32.19 -25.75 -6.21
N GLY A 512 -30.87 -25.69 -6.42
CA GLY A 512 -29.95 -26.80 -6.21
C GLY A 512 -29.25 -26.78 -4.86
N ALA A 513 -29.03 -25.58 -4.29
CA ALA A 513 -28.38 -25.42 -2.99
C ALA A 513 -28.89 -24.20 -2.24
N VAL A 514 -28.78 -24.27 -0.92
CA VAL A 514 -29.15 -23.19 0.03
C VAL A 514 -28.04 -23.02 1.05
N ALA A 515 -27.52 -21.80 1.15
CA ALA A 515 -26.54 -21.41 2.15
C ALA A 515 -27.22 -20.92 3.43
N GLY A 516 -26.77 -21.40 4.59
CA GLY A 516 -27.15 -20.83 5.89
C GLY A 516 -26.18 -19.77 6.39
N VAL A 517 -26.48 -19.21 7.56
CA VAL A 517 -25.66 -18.20 8.25
C VAL A 517 -24.84 -18.86 9.33
N ILE A 518 -23.53 -18.64 9.28
CA ILE A 518 -22.59 -19.17 10.27
C ILE A 518 -22.24 -18.05 11.25
N LYS A 519 -22.33 -18.34 12.55
CA LYS A 519 -21.92 -17.49 13.66
C LYS A 519 -20.77 -18.13 14.45
N VAL A 520 -19.96 -17.28 15.07
CA VAL A 520 -18.84 -17.74 15.92
C VAL A 520 -19.34 -18.06 17.31
N GLY A 521 -19.27 -19.34 17.71
CA GLY A 521 -19.80 -19.84 18.99
C GLY A 521 -18.89 -19.58 20.17
N ASN A 522 -17.62 -19.35 19.96
CA ASN A 522 -16.61 -19.00 20.96
C ASN A 522 -16.17 -17.52 20.90
N TYR A 523 -17.10 -16.62 20.55
CA TYR A 523 -16.86 -15.18 20.38
C TYR A 523 -16.21 -14.51 21.59
N SER A 524 -16.60 -14.91 22.81
CA SER A 524 -16.14 -14.30 24.05
C SER A 524 -14.68 -14.65 24.42
N THR A 525 -14.09 -15.67 23.78
CA THR A 525 -12.80 -16.23 24.18
C THR A 525 -11.65 -15.22 24.10
N ASN A 526 -11.49 -14.53 22.95
CA ASN A 526 -10.41 -13.56 22.78
C ASN A 526 -10.63 -12.59 21.59
N VAL A 527 -9.68 -11.69 21.36
CA VAL A 527 -9.74 -10.71 20.26
C VAL A 527 -9.76 -11.37 18.88
N ILE A 528 -9.07 -12.49 18.69
CA ILE A 528 -8.99 -13.20 17.41
C ILE A 528 -10.35 -13.79 17.03
N THR A 529 -11.08 -14.35 17.98
CA THR A 529 -12.44 -14.87 17.74
C THR A 529 -13.44 -13.75 17.47
N ARG A 530 -13.29 -12.59 18.13
CA ARG A 530 -14.09 -11.38 17.86
C ARG A 530 -13.83 -10.80 16.46
N TRP A 531 -12.60 -10.80 15.97
CA TRP A 531 -12.29 -10.38 14.60
C TRP A 531 -12.98 -11.27 13.57
N GLN A 532 -12.95 -12.58 13.79
CA GLN A 532 -13.60 -13.53 12.90
C GLN A 532 -15.13 -13.37 12.89
N ALA A 533 -15.73 -13.09 14.03
CA ALA A 533 -17.15 -12.80 14.10
C ALA A 533 -17.50 -11.55 13.27
N LEU A 534 -16.73 -10.46 13.39
CA LEU A 534 -16.92 -9.25 12.57
C LEU A 534 -16.76 -9.55 11.06
N GLU A 535 -15.74 -10.33 10.68
CA GLU A 535 -15.51 -10.75 9.29
C GLU A 535 -16.69 -11.55 8.73
N TYR A 536 -17.22 -12.50 9.50
CA TYR A 536 -18.36 -13.33 9.07
C TYR A 536 -19.62 -12.49 8.81
N VAL A 537 -19.85 -11.46 9.60
CA VAL A 537 -20.98 -10.54 9.45
C VAL A 537 -20.77 -9.59 8.28
N THR A 538 -19.63 -8.88 8.26
CA THR A 538 -19.43 -7.73 7.36
C THR A 538 -19.05 -8.12 5.94
N GLN A 539 -18.26 -9.16 5.78
CA GLN A 539 -17.81 -9.60 4.45
C GLN A 539 -18.66 -10.78 3.96
N ILE A 540 -18.58 -11.91 4.65
CA ILE A 540 -19.22 -13.14 4.16
C ILE A 540 -20.74 -13.03 4.16
N GLY A 541 -21.34 -12.47 5.20
CA GLY A 541 -22.80 -12.36 5.35
C GLY A 541 -23.42 -11.39 4.35
N LEU A 542 -22.83 -10.20 4.24
CA LEU A 542 -23.35 -9.14 3.37
C LEU A 542 -23.21 -9.51 1.87
N GLU A 543 -22.06 -10.05 1.47
CA GLU A 543 -21.83 -10.47 0.08
C GLU A 543 -22.77 -11.61 -0.34
N ARG A 544 -22.98 -12.59 0.55
CA ARG A 544 -23.91 -13.70 0.27
C ARG A 544 -25.34 -13.22 0.19
N ALA A 545 -25.77 -12.33 1.08
CA ALA A 545 -27.12 -11.77 1.04
C ALA A 545 -27.35 -10.99 -0.28
N ALA A 546 -26.40 -10.20 -0.71
CA ALA A 546 -26.43 -9.50 -2.00
C ALA A 546 -26.41 -10.49 -3.19
N GLY A 547 -25.49 -11.46 -3.15
CA GLY A 547 -25.33 -12.48 -4.19
C GLY A 547 -26.58 -13.33 -4.37
N ALA A 548 -27.31 -13.66 -3.30
CA ALA A 548 -28.54 -14.44 -3.39
C ALA A 548 -29.66 -13.70 -4.15
N LEU A 549 -29.72 -12.36 -4.06
CA LEU A 549 -30.68 -11.58 -4.85
C LEU A 549 -30.41 -11.71 -6.35
N LEU A 550 -29.16 -11.79 -6.72
CA LEU A 550 -28.69 -11.84 -8.11
C LEU A 550 -28.48 -13.26 -8.64
N ASN A 551 -28.77 -14.30 -7.86
CA ASN A 551 -28.38 -15.70 -8.14
C ASN A 551 -26.87 -15.81 -8.42
N ALA A 552 -26.06 -15.20 -7.57
CA ALA A 552 -24.60 -15.07 -7.73
C ALA A 552 -23.84 -15.41 -6.44
N VAL A 553 -24.38 -16.30 -5.63
CA VAL A 553 -23.69 -16.83 -4.43
C VAL A 553 -22.52 -17.70 -4.89
N MET A 554 -21.30 -17.34 -4.49
CA MET A 554 -20.09 -18.08 -4.86
C MET A 554 -19.79 -19.28 -3.97
N VAL A 555 -20.23 -19.25 -2.72
CA VAL A 555 -19.90 -20.27 -1.73
C VAL A 555 -21.12 -20.61 -0.90
N VAL A 556 -21.54 -21.85 -0.97
CA VAL A 556 -22.46 -22.47 -0.03
C VAL A 556 -21.61 -23.15 1.05
N PRO A 557 -21.59 -22.64 2.30
CA PRO A 557 -20.60 -23.05 3.29
C PRO A 557 -20.85 -24.48 3.76
N GLY A 558 -19.80 -25.29 3.81
CA GLY A 558 -19.90 -26.68 4.24
C GLY A 558 -20.45 -26.89 5.66
N ALA A 559 -20.30 -25.86 6.53
CA ALA A 559 -20.73 -25.90 7.92
C ALA A 559 -22.24 -25.62 8.11
N CYS A 560 -22.96 -25.07 7.11
CA CYS A 560 -24.41 -24.86 7.19
C CYS A 560 -24.99 -24.72 5.78
N ALA A 561 -25.43 -25.84 5.23
CA ALA A 561 -25.96 -25.90 3.87
C ALA A 561 -27.07 -26.93 3.73
N ALA A 562 -27.95 -26.71 2.74
CA ALA A 562 -28.84 -27.73 2.24
C ALA A 562 -28.68 -27.86 0.72
N TRP A 563 -28.76 -29.07 0.25
CA TRP A 563 -28.51 -29.43 -1.15
C TRP A 563 -29.64 -30.28 -1.70
N ARG A 564 -29.99 -30.04 -2.95
CA ARG A 564 -30.79 -30.99 -3.70
C ARG A 564 -29.86 -32.13 -4.16
N ARG A 565 -30.13 -33.35 -3.72
CA ARG A 565 -29.29 -34.52 -4.01
C ARG A 565 -29.04 -34.73 -5.50
N THR A 566 -30.12 -34.60 -6.31
CA THR A 566 -30.03 -34.72 -7.76
C THR A 566 -29.10 -33.67 -8.36
N ALA A 567 -29.16 -32.42 -7.88
CA ALA A 567 -28.30 -31.34 -8.36
C ALA A 567 -26.81 -31.60 -8.07
N VAL A 568 -26.49 -32.08 -6.86
CA VAL A 568 -25.10 -32.45 -6.51
C VAL A 568 -24.57 -33.57 -7.37
N LEU A 569 -25.39 -34.61 -7.62
CA LEU A 569 -24.99 -35.74 -8.46
C LEU A 569 -24.82 -35.36 -9.94
N GLU A 570 -25.66 -34.46 -10.46
CA GLU A 570 -25.54 -33.91 -11.81
C GLU A 570 -24.30 -33.01 -11.97
N ALA A 571 -23.94 -32.26 -10.96
CA ALA A 571 -22.73 -31.44 -10.95
C ALA A 571 -21.43 -32.23 -10.80
N GLY A 572 -21.52 -33.53 -10.54
CA GLY A 572 -20.38 -34.44 -10.40
C GLY A 572 -19.90 -34.63 -8.95
N GLY A 573 -20.61 -34.06 -7.97
CA GLY A 573 -20.28 -34.15 -6.54
C GLY A 573 -19.08 -33.31 -6.14
N TYR A 574 -18.60 -33.54 -4.92
CA TYR A 574 -17.38 -32.90 -4.40
C TYR A 574 -16.13 -33.52 -5.05
N ASN A 575 -15.07 -32.73 -5.20
CA ASN A 575 -13.81 -33.22 -5.75
C ASN A 575 -12.60 -32.70 -4.95
N ASP A 576 -11.43 -33.32 -5.16
CA ASP A 576 -10.16 -33.00 -4.50
C ASP A 576 -9.30 -31.96 -5.27
N SER A 577 -9.85 -31.35 -6.32
CA SER A 577 -9.10 -30.44 -7.19
C SER A 577 -8.76 -29.11 -6.53
N THR A 578 -9.56 -28.71 -5.54
CA THR A 578 -9.40 -27.45 -4.80
C THR A 578 -9.45 -27.69 -3.29
N LEU A 579 -8.89 -26.74 -2.51
CA LEU A 579 -8.98 -26.76 -1.05
C LEU A 579 -10.25 -26.10 -0.51
N ALA A 580 -11.12 -25.57 -1.38
CA ALA A 580 -12.43 -25.04 -1.08
C ALA A 580 -13.47 -25.83 -1.89
N GLU A 581 -13.69 -27.05 -1.47
CA GLU A 581 -14.58 -28.02 -2.12
C GLU A 581 -16.03 -27.52 -2.20
N ASP A 582 -16.45 -26.73 -1.24
CA ASP A 582 -17.77 -26.10 -1.17
C ASP A 582 -17.91 -24.95 -2.21
N CYS A 583 -16.91 -24.12 -2.37
CA CYS A 583 -16.86 -23.11 -3.42
C CYS A 583 -16.88 -23.74 -4.82
N GLU A 584 -16.08 -24.78 -5.01
CA GLU A 584 -15.99 -25.51 -6.29
C GLU A 584 -17.34 -26.12 -6.67
N LEU A 585 -17.98 -26.86 -5.76
CA LEU A 585 -19.30 -27.45 -6.01
C LEU A 585 -20.36 -26.38 -6.28
N THR A 586 -20.31 -25.25 -5.56
CA THR A 586 -21.25 -24.14 -5.79
C THR A 586 -21.12 -23.58 -7.20
N LEU A 587 -19.89 -23.37 -7.70
CA LEU A 587 -19.65 -22.89 -9.06
C LEU A 587 -20.05 -23.95 -10.11
N ALA A 588 -19.81 -25.25 -9.83
CA ALA A 588 -20.25 -26.35 -10.69
C ALA A 588 -21.79 -26.40 -10.83
N LEU A 589 -22.54 -26.18 -9.73
CA LEU A 589 -23.99 -26.07 -9.78
C LEU A 589 -24.45 -24.93 -10.72
N HIS A 590 -23.84 -23.75 -10.59
CA HIS A 590 -24.16 -22.64 -11.49
C HIS A 590 -23.83 -22.96 -12.96
N GLN A 591 -22.77 -23.72 -13.24
CA GLN A 591 -22.46 -24.17 -14.60
C GLN A 591 -23.51 -25.08 -15.18
N HIS A 592 -24.17 -25.89 -14.35
CA HIS A 592 -25.28 -26.76 -14.74
C HIS A 592 -26.66 -26.06 -14.73
N GLY A 593 -26.69 -24.75 -14.43
CA GLY A 593 -27.90 -23.93 -14.50
C GLY A 593 -28.77 -23.99 -13.25
N TRP A 594 -28.27 -24.57 -12.16
CA TRP A 594 -28.94 -24.58 -10.87
C TRP A 594 -28.89 -23.21 -10.21
N ARG A 595 -29.91 -22.89 -9.42
CA ARG A 595 -29.97 -21.68 -8.59
C ARG A 595 -29.42 -21.96 -7.21
N VAL A 596 -28.76 -20.97 -6.63
CA VAL A 596 -28.24 -21.02 -5.26
C VAL A 596 -28.92 -19.91 -4.45
N GLU A 597 -29.56 -20.29 -3.36
CA GLU A 597 -30.29 -19.40 -2.48
C GLU A 597 -29.56 -19.24 -1.13
N GLN A 598 -30.01 -18.27 -0.31
CA GLN A 598 -29.53 -18.10 1.06
C GLN A 598 -30.72 -18.03 2.02
N ALA A 599 -30.62 -18.75 3.12
CA ALA A 599 -31.54 -18.72 4.24
C ALA A 599 -30.96 -17.86 5.38
N ASP A 600 -31.36 -16.59 5.49
CA ASP A 600 -30.80 -15.65 6.47
C ASP A 600 -31.16 -16.02 7.92
N GLU A 601 -32.25 -16.78 8.12
CA GLU A 601 -32.72 -17.23 9.42
C GLU A 601 -32.22 -18.64 9.81
N ALA A 602 -31.51 -19.32 8.89
CA ALA A 602 -30.91 -20.61 9.16
C ALA A 602 -29.55 -20.41 9.85
N ILE A 603 -29.53 -20.36 11.16
CA ILE A 603 -28.35 -20.03 11.96
C ILE A 603 -27.62 -21.31 12.40
N ALA A 604 -26.31 -21.31 12.21
CA ALA A 604 -25.40 -22.34 12.72
C ALA A 604 -24.25 -21.68 13.51
N TRP A 605 -23.85 -22.31 14.60
CA TRP A 605 -22.77 -21.87 15.43
C TRP A 605 -21.56 -22.79 15.26
N THR A 606 -20.39 -22.23 14.92
CA THR A 606 -19.13 -22.99 14.73
C THR A 606 -18.04 -22.45 15.61
N GLU A 607 -17.05 -23.28 15.92
CA GLU A 607 -15.87 -22.91 16.68
C GLU A 607 -14.84 -22.24 15.77
N ALA A 608 -14.52 -20.96 16.03
CA ALA A 608 -13.48 -20.22 15.33
C ALA A 608 -12.10 -20.45 15.93
N PRO A 609 -11.01 -20.45 15.15
CA PRO A 609 -9.65 -20.50 15.65
C PRO A 609 -9.34 -19.47 16.72
N GLU A 610 -8.75 -19.93 17.84
CA GLU A 610 -8.42 -19.08 18.99
C GLU A 610 -6.98 -18.54 18.93
N THR A 611 -6.13 -19.14 18.12
CA THR A 611 -4.73 -18.74 17.97
C THR A 611 -4.45 -18.15 16.59
N LEU A 612 -3.48 -17.23 16.52
CA LEU A 612 -3.10 -16.60 15.26
C LEU A 612 -2.58 -17.62 14.23
N ASP A 613 -1.79 -18.59 14.66
CA ASP A 613 -1.26 -19.65 13.77
C ASP A 613 -2.39 -20.48 13.13
N ALA A 614 -3.37 -20.89 13.94
CA ALA A 614 -4.53 -21.63 13.46
C ALA A 614 -5.39 -20.79 12.50
N LEU A 615 -5.60 -19.50 12.82
CA LEU A 615 -6.29 -18.56 11.97
C LEU A 615 -5.58 -18.40 10.60
N LEU A 616 -4.27 -18.17 10.62
CA LEU A 616 -3.48 -18.01 9.40
C LEU A 616 -3.54 -19.24 8.50
N LYS A 617 -3.37 -20.43 9.08
CA LYS A 617 -3.48 -21.71 8.33
C LYS A 617 -4.86 -21.88 7.70
N GLN A 618 -5.92 -21.58 8.43
CA GLN A 618 -7.29 -21.65 7.93
C GLN A 618 -7.52 -20.65 6.79
N ARG A 619 -7.10 -19.39 6.95
CA ARG A 619 -7.30 -18.34 5.93
C ARG A 619 -6.47 -18.56 4.68
N VAL A 620 -5.23 -19.03 4.79
CA VAL A 620 -4.42 -19.43 3.61
C VAL A 620 -5.15 -20.53 2.84
N ARG A 621 -5.70 -21.53 3.52
CA ARG A 621 -6.47 -22.60 2.89
C ARG A 621 -7.69 -22.06 2.14
N TRP A 622 -8.50 -21.20 2.76
CA TRP A 622 -9.69 -20.62 2.15
C TRP A 622 -9.33 -19.75 0.93
N MET A 623 -8.37 -18.85 1.11
CA MET A 623 -7.96 -17.95 0.03
C MET A 623 -7.34 -18.69 -1.15
N TYR A 624 -6.44 -19.63 -0.87
CA TYR A 624 -5.83 -20.47 -1.90
C TYR A 624 -6.88 -21.34 -2.61
N GLY A 625 -7.80 -21.95 -1.85
CA GLY A 625 -8.90 -22.74 -2.41
C GLY A 625 -9.84 -21.90 -3.29
N THR A 626 -10.17 -20.67 -2.87
CA THR A 626 -10.96 -19.74 -3.70
C THR A 626 -10.24 -19.38 -4.99
N ILE A 627 -8.93 -19.08 -4.94
CA ILE A 627 -8.13 -18.83 -6.15
C ILE A 627 -8.16 -20.05 -7.08
N GLN A 628 -8.03 -21.27 -6.53
CA GLN A 628 -8.12 -22.50 -7.31
C GLN A 628 -9.50 -22.66 -7.98
N ALA A 629 -10.60 -22.45 -7.22
CA ALA A 629 -11.95 -22.58 -7.73
C ALA A 629 -12.25 -21.55 -8.84
N VAL A 630 -11.89 -20.28 -8.64
CA VAL A 630 -12.04 -19.23 -9.66
C VAL A 630 -11.23 -19.56 -10.92
N TRP A 631 -10.00 -20.06 -10.75
CA TRP A 631 -9.16 -20.46 -11.88
C TRP A 631 -9.72 -21.68 -12.64
N GLN A 632 -10.26 -22.66 -11.94
CA GLN A 632 -10.89 -23.84 -12.54
C GLN A 632 -12.12 -23.46 -13.35
N HIS A 633 -12.93 -22.54 -12.82
CA HIS A 633 -14.16 -22.04 -13.46
C HIS A 633 -13.95 -20.72 -14.24
N ARG A 634 -12.71 -20.37 -14.64
CA ARG A 634 -12.39 -19.11 -15.36
C ARG A 634 -13.15 -18.92 -16.67
N ASN A 635 -13.65 -20.03 -17.25
CA ASN A 635 -14.51 -20.00 -18.41
C ASN A 635 -15.87 -19.33 -18.17
N MET A 636 -16.24 -19.08 -16.91
CA MET A 636 -17.43 -18.32 -16.53
C MET A 636 -17.20 -16.80 -16.52
N LEU A 637 -15.94 -16.35 -16.39
CA LEU A 637 -15.60 -14.93 -16.30
C LEU A 637 -16.04 -14.18 -17.57
N PHE A 638 -16.71 -13.05 -17.36
CA PHE A 638 -17.22 -12.17 -18.42
C PHE A 638 -18.17 -12.85 -19.42
N ARG A 639 -18.84 -13.94 -18.99
CA ARG A 639 -19.81 -14.65 -19.84
C ARG A 639 -21.25 -14.34 -19.40
N PRO A 640 -22.07 -13.64 -20.24
CA PRO A 640 -23.45 -13.28 -19.92
C PRO A 640 -24.36 -14.50 -19.62
N ARG A 641 -24.01 -15.67 -20.16
CA ARG A 641 -24.73 -16.94 -19.89
C ARG A 641 -24.85 -17.23 -18.39
N TYR A 642 -23.86 -16.81 -17.58
CA TYR A 642 -23.83 -17.04 -16.14
C TYR A 642 -24.34 -15.83 -15.33
N GLY A 643 -25.04 -14.89 -16.00
CA GLY A 643 -25.66 -13.74 -15.36
C GLY A 643 -24.68 -12.89 -14.54
N TRP A 644 -25.15 -12.40 -13.41
CA TRP A 644 -24.34 -11.55 -12.53
C TRP A 644 -23.14 -12.26 -11.89
N LEU A 645 -23.22 -13.59 -11.71
CA LEU A 645 -22.09 -14.35 -11.21
C LEU A 645 -20.87 -14.22 -12.14
N GLY A 646 -21.07 -14.46 -13.45
CA GLY A 646 -20.00 -14.40 -14.43
C GLY A 646 -19.60 -12.97 -14.81
N MET A 647 -20.55 -12.04 -14.87
CA MET A 647 -20.31 -10.66 -15.32
C MET A 647 -19.78 -9.74 -14.24
N LEU A 648 -20.11 -9.98 -12.97
CA LEU A 648 -19.77 -9.06 -11.88
C LEU A 648 -19.06 -9.77 -10.72
N VAL A 649 -19.68 -10.79 -10.09
CA VAL A 649 -19.19 -11.31 -8.81
C VAL A 649 -17.84 -12.01 -8.95
N MET A 650 -17.67 -12.92 -9.90
CA MET A 650 -16.38 -13.59 -10.13
C MET A 650 -15.28 -12.63 -10.58
N PRO A 651 -15.51 -11.69 -11.54
CA PRO A 651 -14.53 -10.64 -11.86
C PRO A 651 -14.15 -9.78 -10.66
N MET A 652 -15.12 -9.36 -9.85
CA MET A 652 -14.85 -8.57 -8.63
C MET A 652 -14.05 -9.38 -7.60
N THR A 653 -14.36 -10.65 -7.42
CA THR A 653 -13.56 -11.55 -6.55
C THR A 653 -12.12 -11.66 -7.05
N ALA A 654 -11.91 -11.83 -8.34
CA ALA A 654 -10.57 -11.84 -8.92
C ALA A 654 -9.85 -10.49 -8.71
N LEU A 655 -10.57 -9.38 -8.85
CA LEU A 655 -10.04 -8.03 -8.65
C LEU A 655 -9.66 -7.77 -7.18
N THR A 656 -10.52 -8.16 -6.23
CA THR A 656 -10.24 -8.03 -4.79
C THR A 656 -9.06 -8.86 -4.30
N ILE A 657 -8.65 -9.87 -5.06
CA ILE A 657 -7.42 -10.63 -4.83
C ILE A 657 -6.22 -9.96 -5.52
N THR A 658 -6.37 -9.57 -6.79
CA THR A 658 -5.26 -9.11 -7.62
C THR A 658 -4.83 -7.68 -7.28
N VAL A 659 -5.78 -6.77 -7.05
CA VAL A 659 -5.48 -5.35 -6.78
C VAL A 659 -4.66 -5.16 -5.50
N PRO A 660 -5.04 -5.69 -4.32
CA PRO A 660 -4.19 -5.55 -3.14
C PRO A 660 -2.79 -6.16 -3.33
N MET A 661 -2.70 -7.27 -4.06
CA MET A 661 -1.42 -7.93 -4.31
C MET A 661 -0.47 -7.05 -5.14
N LEU A 662 -0.97 -6.38 -6.17
CA LEU A 662 -0.16 -5.53 -7.04
C LEU A 662 0.19 -4.18 -6.39
N PHE A 663 -0.77 -3.60 -5.66
CA PHE A 663 -0.66 -2.22 -5.19
C PHE A 663 -0.23 -2.07 -3.72
N THR A 664 -0.18 -3.13 -2.93
CA THR A 664 0.29 -3.02 -1.53
C THR A 664 1.71 -2.45 -1.39
N PRO A 665 2.71 -2.81 -2.22
CA PRO A 665 4.03 -2.18 -2.12
C PRO A 665 3.98 -0.68 -2.38
N LEU A 666 3.15 -0.25 -3.33
CA LEU A 666 2.93 1.16 -3.65
C LEU A 666 2.18 1.90 -2.54
N ILE A 667 1.18 1.25 -1.93
CA ILE A 667 0.46 1.80 -0.77
C ILE A 667 1.43 2.00 0.41
N ALA A 668 2.33 1.05 0.66
CA ALA A 668 3.34 1.19 1.71
C ALA A 668 4.27 2.38 1.44
N LEU A 669 4.71 2.56 0.19
CA LEU A 669 5.49 3.72 -0.21
C LEU A 669 4.71 5.03 -0.04
N GLY A 670 3.43 5.06 -0.42
CA GLY A 670 2.55 6.21 -0.24
C GLY A 670 2.33 6.57 1.25
N ILE A 671 2.22 5.58 2.13
CA ILE A 671 2.14 5.80 3.58
C ILE A 671 3.43 6.46 4.08
N LEU A 672 4.60 5.96 3.70
CA LEU A 672 5.89 6.53 4.07
C LEU A 672 6.03 7.97 3.55
N GLN A 673 5.63 8.23 2.33
CA GLN A 673 5.65 9.56 1.72
C GLN A 673 4.68 10.53 2.41
N THR A 674 3.45 10.10 2.72
CA THR A 674 2.50 10.93 3.47
C THR A 674 3.04 11.25 4.86
N LEU A 675 3.64 10.27 5.53
CA LEU A 675 4.23 10.46 6.85
C LEU A 675 5.38 11.48 6.82
N SER A 676 6.23 11.45 5.79
CA SER A 676 7.37 12.36 5.65
C SER A 676 6.95 13.77 5.18
N ALA A 677 5.97 13.88 4.30
CA ALA A 677 5.58 15.16 3.69
C ALA A 677 4.47 15.90 4.46
N GLN A 678 3.51 15.18 5.03
CA GLN A 678 2.31 15.75 5.67
C GLN A 678 2.23 15.42 7.17
N GLY A 679 3.10 14.56 7.67
CA GLY A 679 3.18 14.18 9.07
C GLY A 679 2.12 13.16 9.52
N PRO A 680 2.22 12.70 10.79
CA PRO A 680 1.38 11.62 11.30
C PRO A 680 -0.11 12.00 11.45
N LEU A 681 -0.42 13.30 11.60
CA LEU A 681 -1.80 13.76 11.73
C LEU A 681 -2.61 13.51 10.45
N ALA A 682 -2.05 13.84 9.29
CA ALA A 682 -2.70 13.61 7.99
C ALA A 682 -2.98 12.13 7.78
N LEU A 683 -1.99 11.26 8.06
CA LEU A 683 -2.17 9.82 8.00
C LEU A 683 -3.28 9.32 8.95
N GLY A 684 -3.34 9.87 10.17
CA GLY A 684 -4.40 9.59 11.14
C GLY A 684 -5.79 9.97 10.64
N LEU A 685 -5.93 11.14 10.00
CA LEU A 685 -7.20 11.60 9.41
C LEU A 685 -7.65 10.72 8.24
N TYR A 686 -6.75 10.29 7.37
CA TYR A 686 -7.08 9.32 6.30
C TYR A 686 -7.55 7.98 6.87
N PHE A 687 -6.84 7.47 7.88
CA PHE A 687 -7.25 6.24 8.57
C PHE A 687 -8.64 6.38 9.21
N LEU A 688 -8.89 7.50 9.89
CA LEU A 688 -10.20 7.77 10.53
C LEU A 688 -11.33 7.83 9.50
N ALA A 689 -11.14 8.53 8.38
CA ALA A 689 -12.12 8.60 7.31
C ALA A 689 -12.47 7.21 6.77
N PHE A 690 -11.46 6.38 6.53
CA PHE A 690 -11.65 4.98 6.14
C PHE A 690 -12.40 4.15 7.18
N ALA A 691 -12.03 4.29 8.44
CA ALA A 691 -12.66 3.57 9.54
C ALA A 691 -14.14 3.95 9.71
N LEU A 692 -14.49 5.23 9.51
CA LEU A 692 -15.87 5.72 9.56
C LEU A 692 -16.73 5.15 8.44
N VAL A 693 -16.25 5.18 7.19
CA VAL A 693 -16.99 4.61 6.05
C VAL A 693 -17.20 3.11 6.24
N TYR A 694 -16.16 2.39 6.65
CA TYR A 694 -16.29 0.96 6.89
C TYR A 694 -17.18 0.66 8.10
N GLY A 695 -17.10 1.49 9.14
CA GLY A 695 -18.00 1.40 10.30
C GLY A 695 -19.48 1.54 9.93
N LEU A 696 -19.78 2.43 8.97
CA LEU A 696 -21.14 2.56 8.44
C LEU A 696 -21.61 1.28 7.71
N LEU A 697 -20.76 0.72 6.84
CA LEU A 697 -21.07 -0.54 6.15
C LEU A 697 -21.23 -1.70 7.15
N ALA A 698 -20.37 -1.76 8.17
CA ALA A 698 -20.46 -2.74 9.24
C ALA A 698 -21.74 -2.59 10.06
N ALA A 699 -22.17 -1.35 10.35
CA ALA A 699 -23.41 -1.08 11.05
C ALA A 699 -24.64 -1.54 10.24
N ILE A 700 -24.64 -1.34 8.92
CA ILE A 700 -25.67 -1.86 8.02
C ILE A 700 -25.69 -3.40 8.09
N ALA A 701 -24.55 -4.06 8.00
CA ALA A 701 -24.43 -5.52 8.05
C ALA A 701 -24.91 -6.08 9.40
N VAL A 702 -24.46 -5.52 10.52
CA VAL A 702 -24.87 -5.89 11.89
C VAL A 702 -26.38 -5.78 12.06
N ARG A 703 -26.99 -4.68 11.55
CA ARG A 703 -28.45 -4.48 11.63
C ARG A 703 -29.23 -5.46 10.76
N LEU A 704 -28.75 -5.74 9.54
CA LEU A 704 -29.41 -6.65 8.58
C LEU A 704 -29.37 -8.12 9.04
N LEU A 705 -28.26 -8.53 9.65
CA LEU A 705 -28.04 -9.91 10.08
C LEU A 705 -28.40 -10.14 11.56
N HIS A 706 -29.01 -9.14 12.21
CA HIS A 706 -29.46 -9.17 13.61
C HIS A 706 -28.32 -9.54 14.58
N GLU A 707 -27.14 -8.95 14.34
CA GLU A 707 -25.95 -9.17 15.15
C GLU A 707 -25.81 -8.14 16.28
N ARG A 708 -24.88 -8.41 17.20
CA ARG A 708 -24.64 -7.55 18.36
C ARG A 708 -23.92 -6.27 17.94
N ALA A 709 -24.39 -5.12 18.40
CA ALA A 709 -23.79 -3.82 18.09
C ALA A 709 -22.34 -3.69 18.62
N GLU A 710 -21.98 -4.46 19.64
CA GLU A 710 -20.59 -4.50 20.20
C GLU A 710 -19.52 -4.89 19.17
N HIS A 711 -19.88 -5.61 18.09
CA HIS A 711 -18.97 -5.89 16.99
C HIS A 711 -18.39 -4.61 16.36
N LEU A 712 -19.13 -3.50 16.40
CA LEU A 712 -18.71 -2.22 15.81
C LEU A 712 -17.50 -1.62 16.53
N LEU A 713 -17.34 -1.89 17.83
CA LEU A 713 -16.19 -1.44 18.61
C LEU A 713 -14.86 -2.04 18.12
N MET A 714 -14.93 -3.19 17.44
CA MET A 714 -13.75 -3.86 16.88
C MET A 714 -13.32 -3.32 15.51
N VAL A 715 -14.13 -2.48 14.85
CA VAL A 715 -13.86 -1.99 13.48
C VAL A 715 -12.51 -1.28 13.36
N PRO A 716 -12.11 -0.32 14.23
CA PRO A 716 -10.82 0.35 14.11
C PRO A 716 -9.66 -0.62 14.25
N VAL A 717 -9.71 -1.51 15.23
CA VAL A 717 -8.67 -2.53 15.48
C VAL A 717 -8.58 -3.53 14.34
N TYR A 718 -9.72 -3.96 13.83
CA TYR A 718 -9.81 -4.85 12.67
C TYR A 718 -9.12 -4.22 11.45
N ARG A 719 -9.37 -2.95 11.16
CA ARG A 719 -8.79 -2.26 10.02
C ARG A 719 -7.29 -2.04 10.17
N LEU A 720 -6.83 -1.71 11.36
CA LEU A 720 -5.42 -1.41 11.61
C LEU A 720 -4.54 -2.67 11.59
N ILE A 721 -5.06 -3.80 12.09
CA ILE A 721 -4.25 -5.00 12.31
C ILE A 721 -4.63 -6.13 11.35
N TYR A 722 -5.91 -6.45 11.24
CA TYR A 722 -6.35 -7.63 10.48
C TYR A 722 -6.28 -7.42 8.96
N GLU A 723 -6.53 -6.22 8.46
CA GLU A 723 -6.42 -5.95 7.02
C GLU A 723 -4.99 -6.05 6.48
N PRO A 724 -3.94 -5.52 7.13
CA PRO A 724 -2.57 -5.81 6.74
C PRO A 724 -2.24 -7.31 6.76
N LEU A 725 -2.79 -8.05 7.74
CA LEU A 725 -2.63 -9.49 7.81
C LEU A 725 -3.25 -10.23 6.61
N ARG A 726 -4.38 -9.76 6.09
CA ARG A 726 -4.98 -10.29 4.84
C ARG A 726 -4.07 -10.15 3.64
N VAL A 727 -3.33 -9.06 3.55
CA VAL A 727 -2.34 -8.86 2.49
C VAL A 727 -1.23 -9.91 2.58
N TYR A 728 -0.71 -10.16 3.78
CA TYR A 728 0.23 -11.27 4.00
C TYR A 728 -0.34 -12.62 3.54
N LEU A 729 -1.60 -12.91 3.87
CA LEU A 729 -2.29 -14.13 3.46
C LEU A 729 -2.40 -14.26 1.93
N LEU A 730 -2.62 -13.15 1.22
CA LEU A 730 -2.63 -13.12 -0.25
C LEU A 730 -1.27 -13.54 -0.82
N TYR A 731 -0.18 -12.93 -0.34
CA TYR A 731 1.17 -13.29 -0.80
C TYR A 731 1.57 -14.72 -0.42
N ALA A 732 1.19 -15.18 0.77
CA ALA A 732 1.43 -16.55 1.21
C ALA A 732 0.69 -17.56 0.31
N SER A 733 -0.56 -17.26 -0.05
CA SER A 733 -1.38 -18.10 -0.95
C SER A 733 -0.80 -18.11 -2.37
N LEU A 734 -0.38 -16.96 -2.90
CA LEU A 734 0.30 -16.86 -4.18
C LEU A 734 1.62 -17.65 -4.18
N GLY A 735 2.44 -17.49 -3.13
CA GLY A 735 3.68 -18.24 -2.97
C GLY A 735 3.44 -19.76 -2.97
N THR A 736 2.35 -20.20 -2.35
CA THR A 736 1.92 -21.60 -2.36
C THR A 736 1.52 -22.06 -3.76
N ALA A 737 0.76 -21.23 -4.50
CA ALA A 737 0.37 -21.51 -5.89
C ALA A 737 1.59 -21.63 -6.82
N LEU A 738 2.55 -20.71 -6.68
CA LEU A 738 3.78 -20.72 -7.48
C LEU A 738 4.67 -21.93 -7.18
N ARG A 739 4.77 -22.31 -5.90
CA ARG A 739 5.53 -23.50 -5.48
C ARG A 739 4.86 -24.79 -5.93
N GLY A 740 3.55 -24.79 -6.13
CA GLY A 740 2.77 -25.98 -6.50
C GLY A 740 2.76 -27.05 -5.40
N VAL A 741 2.88 -26.62 -4.13
CA VAL A 741 2.87 -27.51 -2.97
C VAL A 741 1.45 -27.98 -2.71
N ARG A 742 1.26 -29.28 -2.47
CA ARG A 742 0.00 -29.82 -1.94
C ARG A 742 -0.10 -29.43 -0.46
N LEU A 743 -1.00 -28.53 -0.14
CA LEU A 743 -1.38 -28.29 1.25
C LEU A 743 -2.29 -29.44 1.68
N GLY A 744 -1.90 -30.15 2.72
CA GLY A 744 -2.76 -31.15 3.36
C GLY A 744 -3.91 -30.47 4.14
N TRP A 745 -4.98 -31.23 4.37
CA TRP A 745 -6.04 -30.86 5.29
C TRP A 745 -5.48 -30.85 6.71
N GLY A 746 -4.93 -29.70 7.16
CA GLY A 746 -4.48 -29.53 8.55
C GLY A 746 -5.70 -29.47 9.46
N LYS A 747 -5.86 -30.46 10.34
CA LYS A 747 -6.91 -30.45 11.36
C LYS A 747 -6.61 -29.37 12.40
N LEU A 748 -7.62 -28.55 12.71
CA LEU A 748 -7.58 -27.61 13.85
C LEU A 748 -7.91 -28.40 15.14
N THR A 749 -7.16 -28.18 16.19
CA THR A 749 -7.49 -28.72 17.52
C THR A 749 -8.76 -28.01 18.01
N ARG A 750 -9.79 -28.81 18.37
CA ARG A 750 -11.06 -28.30 18.90
C ARG A 750 -11.00 -28.21 20.41
N THR A 751 -11.45 -27.09 20.97
CA THR A 751 -11.50 -26.82 22.40
C THR A 751 -12.86 -27.13 23.02
N ALA A 752 -13.89 -27.28 22.17
CA ALA A 752 -15.30 -27.45 22.53
C ALA A 752 -15.90 -26.27 23.32
N HIS A 753 -15.26 -25.10 23.28
CA HIS A 753 -15.78 -23.88 23.90
C HIS A 753 -16.91 -23.27 23.03
N MET A 754 -18.13 -23.43 23.43
CA MET A 754 -19.32 -22.94 22.72
C MET A 754 -20.34 -22.34 23.70
N ASP A 755 -19.90 -21.49 24.62
CA ASP A 755 -20.70 -20.98 25.73
C ASP A 755 -21.85 -20.06 25.28
N GLU A 756 -21.71 -19.44 24.13
CA GLU A 756 -22.73 -18.51 23.60
C GLU A 756 -23.96 -19.19 23.00
N VAL A 757 -23.85 -20.47 22.62
CA VAL A 757 -25.00 -21.23 22.11
C VAL A 757 -26.02 -21.48 23.20
N ALA A 758 -25.59 -21.67 24.44
CA ALA A 758 -26.46 -21.86 25.58
C ALA A 758 -27.30 -20.62 25.92
N THR A 759 -26.73 -19.43 25.75
CA THR A 759 -27.42 -18.15 25.98
C THR A 759 -28.36 -17.75 24.84
N ALA A 760 -28.05 -18.08 23.59
CA ALA A 760 -28.91 -17.82 22.43
C ALA A 760 -30.18 -18.70 22.45
N THR A 761 -30.05 -19.98 22.77
CA THR A 761 -31.18 -20.91 22.85
C THR A 761 -32.17 -20.53 23.95
N VAL A 762 -31.72 -19.89 25.01
CA VAL A 762 -32.62 -19.40 26.10
C VAL A 762 -33.37 -18.13 25.67
N ARG A 763 -32.80 -17.26 24.86
CA ARG A 763 -33.50 -16.06 24.33
C ARG A 763 -34.51 -16.35 23.24
N ASP A 764 -34.23 -17.31 22.37
CA ASP A 764 -35.14 -17.71 21.28
C ASP A 764 -36.28 -18.59 21.80
N ALA A 765 -36.19 -19.18 23.00
CA ALA A 765 -37.23 -19.93 23.68
C ALA A 765 -38.21 -19.03 24.45
N ALA A 766 -38.00 -17.71 24.54
CA ALA A 766 -38.99 -16.81 25.10
C ALA A 766 -40.21 -16.71 24.15
N PRO A 767 -41.46 -16.98 24.60
CA PRO A 767 -42.60 -16.91 23.74
C PRO A 767 -42.76 -15.49 23.21
N ALA A 768 -43.06 -15.39 21.90
CA ALA A 768 -43.44 -14.12 21.29
C ALA A 768 -44.60 -13.46 22.11
N PRO A 769 -44.53 -12.16 22.37
CA PRO A 769 -45.59 -11.49 23.09
C PRO A 769 -46.90 -11.75 22.36
N THR A 770 -47.83 -12.38 23.07
CA THR A 770 -49.22 -12.66 22.59
C THR A 770 -49.79 -11.36 22.09
N PRO A 771 -50.30 -11.25 20.85
CA PRO A 771 -50.92 -10.04 20.39
C PRO A 771 -52.11 -9.75 21.31
N ALA A 772 -52.15 -8.53 21.86
CA ALA A 772 -53.26 -8.06 22.70
C ALA A 772 -54.57 -8.31 21.96
N ARG A 773 -55.46 -9.10 22.54
CA ARG A 773 -56.83 -9.27 22.04
C ARG A 773 -57.46 -7.89 22.12
N GLU A 774 -57.90 -7.36 20.98
CA GLU A 774 -58.81 -6.23 20.93
C GLU A 774 -60.09 -6.60 21.70
N PRO A 775 -60.57 -5.71 22.56
CA PRO A 775 -61.83 -5.97 23.24
C PRO A 775 -62.96 -5.97 22.21
N VAL A 776 -63.68 -7.09 22.12
CA VAL A 776 -64.91 -7.21 21.37
C VAL A 776 -65.94 -6.21 21.96
N GLY A 777 -66.21 -5.14 21.23
CA GLY A 777 -67.25 -4.18 21.56
C GLY A 777 -68.60 -4.86 21.54
N VAL A 778 -69.21 -4.97 22.71
CA VAL A 778 -70.63 -5.33 22.86
C VAL A 778 -71.41 -4.11 22.46
N GLY A 779 -72.03 -4.14 21.26
CA GLY A 779 -72.99 -3.15 20.85
C GLY A 779 -74.37 -3.42 21.53
N SER A 780 -74.90 -2.40 22.12
CA SER A 780 -76.34 -2.24 22.40
C SER A 780 -76.88 -1.20 21.47
#